data_dd0104315c3e82f8b1fc966efd7739b1
#
_entry.id   dd0104315c3e82f8b1fc966efd7739b1
#
_cell.length_a   1.000
_cell.length_b   1.000
_cell.length_c   1.000
_cell.angle_alpha   90.00
_cell.angle_beta   90.00
_cell.angle_gamma   90.00
#
_symmetry.space_group_name_H-M   'P 1'
#
loop_
_entity.id
_entity.type
_entity.pdbx_description
1 polymer ?
#
loop_
_entity_poly.entity_id
_entity_poly.type
_entity_poly.pdbx_seq_one_letter_code
_entity_poly.pdbx_strand_id
1 'polypeptide(L)'
;MGSKGLRTMVVWLLAAAMFGCGGGAGSGSGGGTAPTVPAGLAATAGNQQVGLTWTASSGATSYHVKRSTTSGGPYTQMSAPSTTSYNDSAVSNGTKYFYVVSAVNASGESSNSGEVSAIPAPAVPPVPIGLTAAGGNQLVSLGWTASSGATSYHVKRSTTSGGPYTQVSAPAALSFIDTGLTNGTTYYYVVSALNGAGESADSSQAFATPSGAAQVTITVNPASKKPISPYIYGLNFYTGVTGAPPHLTIDRAGGNRWTAYNWENNFSNAGSDYLYENGSYLDSSTSPGDAVSKFIAADQGLGMASIMTVQLQGLVSADNAGPVSVTSPPDLSRFKQVIDKKSTITPAPFTTSPSTGDAYVYMDEFVWTMDQKSSGIFGSGASIPTFVQLDNEPELWNSTHLEAQGSTPISSDNYITKTINLTQAIKDQFPDVTIFGPVHYGFEGIYSWQGELAATPDGANWFSDKYLPALQNASTTYGKPLLDVYDFHWYSEATDGSTRVTNLTSSTLAAAQVQAIVQSPRSLWDPTYKENSWITNDVLGEPIKLLPRLQAKIDADFPGMKIAITEYENGGNNHIAGTIAQADNLGIFGGQGVFAATLWPLGDIPYILAGFRAFRGFDGGTAHFGDTSLEATSSNIANVAAYASSDNTVPGRLVFVLINRSTLSQVTAVTGASLSGTASVYQMTATAASGQSPIHPMLVGQMPVSGSSMTLTLPALSVTTVDVE
;
A
#
# COMPACT_ATOMS: atom_id res chain seq x y z
N MET A 1 -29.59 -3.59 -7.61
CA MET A 1 -30.73 -2.66 -7.48
C MET A 1 -30.17 -1.25 -7.50
N GLY A 2 -30.51 -0.49 -8.55
CA GLY A 2 -29.86 0.77 -8.86
C GLY A 2 -30.48 1.95 -8.12
N SER A 3 -29.68 3.00 -7.97
CA SER A 3 -30.21 4.37 -7.89
C SER A 3 -29.29 5.29 -8.67
N LYS A 4 -29.82 5.82 -9.76
CA LYS A 4 -29.22 6.83 -10.63
C LYS A 4 -29.26 8.18 -9.92
N GLY A 5 -28.11 8.81 -9.70
CA GLY A 5 -28.00 10.21 -9.29
C GLY A 5 -28.10 11.13 -10.50
N LEU A 6 -29.10 11.98 -10.48
CA LEU A 6 -29.46 12.95 -11.51
C LEU A 6 -28.52 14.17 -11.42
N ARG A 7 -27.77 14.47 -12.50
CA ARG A 7 -27.07 15.76 -12.66
C ARG A 7 -28.04 16.79 -13.21
N THR A 8 -28.31 17.82 -12.45
CA THR A 8 -29.10 18.98 -12.88
C THR A 8 -28.19 19.96 -13.64
N MET A 9 -28.43 20.06 -14.94
CA MET A 9 -27.81 21.03 -15.85
C MET A 9 -28.74 22.25 -15.90
N VAL A 10 -28.26 23.42 -15.43
CA VAL A 10 -29.01 24.67 -15.56
C VAL A 10 -28.70 25.26 -16.93
N VAL A 11 -29.70 25.29 -17.78
CA VAL A 11 -29.68 25.97 -19.08
C VAL A 11 -30.26 27.36 -18.89
N TRP A 12 -29.54 28.38 -19.28
CA TRP A 12 -30.03 29.75 -19.41
C TRP A 12 -30.76 29.90 -20.75
N LEU A 13 -32.07 30.17 -20.71
CA LEU A 13 -32.85 30.58 -21.87
C LEU A 13 -32.76 32.11 -22.02
N LEU A 14 -32.23 32.55 -23.16
CA LEU A 14 -32.43 33.91 -23.66
C LEU A 14 -33.87 34.02 -24.25
N ALA A 15 -34.66 34.93 -23.74
CA ALA A 15 -35.88 35.33 -24.40
C ALA A 15 -35.74 36.77 -24.93
N ALA A 16 -35.67 36.90 -26.24
CA ALA A 16 -35.80 38.14 -26.92
C ALA A 16 -37.29 38.43 -27.17
N ALA A 17 -37.76 39.58 -26.77
CA ALA A 17 -39.08 40.09 -27.19
C ALA A 17 -38.87 41.47 -27.84
N MET A 18 -39.07 41.51 -29.14
CA MET A 18 -39.35 42.75 -29.88
C MET A 18 -40.84 43.06 -29.82
N PHE A 19 -41.14 44.32 -29.60
CA PHE A 19 -42.31 45.04 -30.07
C PHE A 19 -42.04 46.51 -29.70
N GLY A 20 -42.14 47.52 -30.46
CA GLY A 20 -43.03 47.85 -31.56
C GLY A 20 -43.35 49.33 -31.42
N CYS A 21 -43.11 50.10 -32.44
CA CYS A 21 -43.24 51.54 -32.61
C CYS A 21 -44.56 52.17 -32.08
N GLY A 22 -44.47 53.38 -31.52
CA GLY A 22 -45.57 54.31 -31.32
C GLY A 22 -45.06 55.67 -30.85
N GLY A 23 -45.06 56.65 -31.75
CA GLY A 23 -44.49 57.96 -31.53
C GLY A 23 -45.28 58.89 -30.62
N GLY A 24 -44.61 59.85 -30.04
CA GLY A 24 -45.14 60.94 -29.29
C GLY A 24 -44.02 61.96 -28.95
N ALA A 25 -43.89 63.00 -29.70
CA ALA A 25 -42.99 64.08 -29.43
C ALA A 25 -43.39 64.85 -28.14
N GLY A 26 -42.48 64.92 -27.19
CA GLY A 26 -42.60 65.76 -26.00
C GLY A 26 -41.19 66.25 -25.62
N SER A 27 -40.84 67.40 -26.05
CA SER A 27 -39.61 68.11 -25.65
C SER A 27 -39.70 68.46 -24.16
N GLY A 28 -38.93 67.80 -23.37
CA GLY A 28 -38.63 68.09 -21.98
C GLY A 28 -37.14 67.97 -21.75
N SER A 29 -36.42 69.05 -21.80
CA SER A 29 -35.01 69.13 -21.41
C SER A 29 -34.88 68.94 -19.91
N GLY A 30 -34.85 67.70 -19.46
CA GLY A 30 -34.40 67.35 -18.14
C GLY A 30 -32.89 67.10 -18.18
N GLY A 31 -32.11 68.13 -17.87
CA GLY A 31 -30.68 68.01 -17.65
C GLY A 31 -30.42 67.07 -16.45
N GLY A 32 -30.21 65.77 -16.75
CA GLY A 32 -29.80 64.83 -15.73
C GLY A 32 -28.44 65.24 -15.19
N THR A 33 -28.28 65.30 -13.91
CA THR A 33 -26.99 65.56 -13.26
C THR A 33 -26.22 64.27 -13.06
N ALA A 34 -24.88 64.34 -13.12
CA ALA A 34 -24.04 63.24 -12.71
C ALA A 34 -24.39 62.81 -11.26
N PRO A 35 -24.21 61.52 -10.92
CA PRO A 35 -24.53 61.01 -9.58
C PRO A 35 -23.71 61.72 -8.49
N THR A 36 -24.18 61.62 -7.26
CA THR A 36 -23.39 62.07 -6.09
C THR A 36 -22.14 61.22 -5.93
N VAL A 37 -21.06 61.82 -5.37
CA VAL A 37 -19.80 61.12 -5.10
C VAL A 37 -20.08 59.95 -4.13
N PRO A 38 -19.55 58.72 -4.39
CA PRO A 38 -19.69 57.60 -3.44
C PRO A 38 -19.09 57.92 -2.09
N ALA A 39 -19.85 57.63 -1.03
CA ALA A 39 -19.44 57.82 0.36
C ALA A 39 -19.16 56.46 1.04
N GLY A 40 -18.42 56.48 2.17
CA GLY A 40 -18.21 55.28 2.98
C GLY A 40 -17.39 54.20 2.30
N LEU A 41 -16.53 54.55 1.32
CA LEU A 41 -15.61 53.61 0.72
C LEU A 41 -14.73 52.99 1.82
N ALA A 42 -14.71 51.64 1.92
CA ALA A 42 -13.88 50.88 2.80
C ALA A 42 -13.13 49.79 2.03
N ALA A 43 -11.90 49.50 2.46
CA ALA A 43 -11.05 48.46 1.88
C ALA A 43 -10.67 47.46 2.95
N THR A 44 -10.93 46.18 2.70
CA THR A 44 -10.58 45.04 3.59
C THR A 44 -9.51 44.21 2.90
N ALA A 45 -8.33 44.10 3.51
CA ALA A 45 -7.23 43.28 3.02
C ALA A 45 -7.52 41.80 3.24
N GLY A 46 -7.21 40.99 2.23
CA GLY A 46 -7.23 39.51 2.29
C GLY A 46 -5.98 38.93 1.64
N ASN A 47 -5.90 37.61 1.57
CA ASN A 47 -4.80 36.92 0.89
C ASN A 47 -4.94 37.07 -0.63
N GLN A 48 -4.01 37.85 -1.24
CA GLN A 48 -4.02 38.16 -2.69
C GLN A 48 -5.34 38.80 -3.15
N GLN A 49 -6.04 39.51 -2.28
CA GLN A 49 -7.28 40.18 -2.61
C GLN A 49 -7.53 41.41 -1.72
N VAL A 50 -8.29 42.33 -2.22
CA VAL A 50 -8.85 43.47 -1.46
C VAL A 50 -10.35 43.56 -1.72
N GLY A 51 -11.14 43.38 -0.69
CA GLY A 51 -12.58 43.60 -0.72
C GLY A 51 -12.90 45.10 -0.56
N LEU A 52 -13.65 45.68 -1.46
CA LEU A 52 -14.11 47.05 -1.43
C LEU A 52 -15.63 47.11 -1.25
N THR A 53 -16.10 48.01 -0.39
CA THR A 53 -17.52 48.30 -0.20
C THR A 53 -17.71 49.80 -0.09
N TRP A 54 -18.86 50.32 -0.54
CA TRP A 54 -19.24 51.71 -0.43
C TRP A 54 -20.74 51.89 -0.35
N THR A 55 -21.17 53.12 0.01
CA THR A 55 -22.60 53.44 0.08
C THR A 55 -23.12 53.80 -1.32
N ALA A 56 -24.34 53.34 -1.64
CA ALA A 56 -24.98 53.66 -2.92
C ALA A 56 -25.15 55.14 -3.11
N SER A 57 -24.72 55.64 -4.28
CA SER A 57 -24.86 57.04 -4.69
C SER A 57 -26.21 57.28 -5.36
N SER A 58 -26.91 58.34 -4.97
CA SER A 58 -28.17 58.70 -5.59
C SER A 58 -28.02 58.97 -7.08
N GLY A 59 -28.84 58.34 -7.90
CA GLY A 59 -28.82 58.47 -9.35
C GLY A 59 -27.73 57.67 -10.08
N ALA A 60 -26.94 56.86 -9.40
CA ALA A 60 -25.94 55.99 -10.02
C ALA A 60 -26.58 54.75 -10.65
N THR A 61 -26.12 54.37 -11.84
CA THR A 61 -26.45 53.11 -12.51
C THR A 61 -25.28 52.09 -12.43
N SER A 62 -24.06 52.58 -12.23
CA SER A 62 -22.84 51.77 -12.04
C SER A 62 -21.75 52.62 -11.34
N TYR A 63 -20.62 51.98 -11.08
CA TYR A 63 -19.47 52.63 -10.44
C TYR A 63 -18.20 52.27 -11.19
N HIS A 64 -17.22 53.18 -11.22
CA HIS A 64 -15.87 52.88 -11.66
C HIS A 64 -14.99 52.70 -10.43
N VAL A 65 -14.49 51.49 -10.25
CA VAL A 65 -13.49 51.18 -9.24
C VAL A 65 -12.10 51.39 -9.83
N LYS A 66 -11.31 52.21 -9.15
CA LYS A 66 -9.99 52.63 -9.65
C LYS A 66 -8.91 52.33 -8.59
N ARG A 67 -7.74 51.90 -9.04
CA ARG A 67 -6.61 51.49 -8.19
C ARG A 67 -5.33 52.23 -8.57
N SER A 68 -4.47 52.46 -7.58
CA SER A 68 -3.08 52.92 -7.73
C SER A 68 -2.18 52.20 -6.73
N THR A 69 -0.88 52.16 -6.98
CA THR A 69 0.17 51.82 -6.00
C THR A 69 0.79 53.08 -5.36
N THR A 70 0.37 54.25 -5.78
CA THR A 70 0.82 55.54 -5.24
C THR A 70 -0.38 56.29 -4.65
N SER A 71 -0.24 56.82 -3.46
CA SER A 71 -1.27 57.69 -2.83
C SER A 71 -1.52 58.94 -3.66
N GLY A 72 -2.78 59.23 -3.88
CA GLY A 72 -3.20 60.36 -4.73
C GLY A 72 -3.19 60.06 -6.26
N GLY A 73 -2.82 58.85 -6.66
CA GLY A 73 -2.83 58.44 -8.06
C GLY A 73 -1.49 58.60 -8.79
N PRO A 74 -1.46 58.41 -10.10
CA PRO A 74 -2.62 58.22 -10.98
C PRO A 74 -3.34 56.90 -10.75
N TYR A 75 -4.67 56.92 -10.89
CA TYR A 75 -5.51 55.75 -10.72
C TYR A 75 -5.88 55.11 -12.06
N THR A 76 -5.84 53.79 -12.12
CA THR A 76 -6.31 53.00 -13.27
C THR A 76 -7.64 52.37 -12.93
N GLN A 77 -8.62 52.47 -13.82
CA GLN A 77 -9.91 51.80 -13.65
C GLN A 77 -9.75 50.28 -13.78
N MET A 78 -10.22 49.57 -12.77
CA MET A 78 -10.13 48.12 -12.68
C MET A 78 -11.45 47.42 -13.06
N SER A 79 -12.59 48.06 -12.75
CA SER A 79 -13.92 47.48 -12.95
C SER A 79 -14.99 48.53 -13.00
N ALA A 80 -16.17 48.16 -13.52
CA ALA A 80 -17.37 49.01 -13.59
C ALA A 80 -18.62 48.25 -13.06
N PRO A 81 -18.66 47.88 -11.76
CA PRO A 81 -19.80 47.14 -11.21
C PRO A 81 -21.06 48.00 -11.08
N SER A 82 -22.24 47.38 -11.19
CA SER A 82 -23.52 47.98 -10.82
C SER A 82 -23.87 47.82 -9.32
N THR A 83 -23.08 47.03 -8.58
CA THR A 83 -23.18 46.79 -7.13
C THR A 83 -22.32 47.78 -6.36
N THR A 84 -22.54 47.89 -5.05
CA THR A 84 -21.78 48.72 -4.12
C THR A 84 -20.62 48.01 -3.47
N SER A 85 -20.11 46.96 -4.12
CA SER A 85 -18.95 46.19 -3.70
C SER A 85 -18.15 45.65 -4.87
N TYR A 86 -16.87 45.46 -4.65
CA TYR A 86 -15.95 44.85 -5.63
C TYR A 86 -14.83 44.12 -4.89
N ASN A 87 -14.42 42.96 -5.40
CA ASN A 87 -13.25 42.23 -4.89
C ASN A 87 -12.13 42.30 -5.94
N ASP A 88 -11.04 42.99 -5.60
CA ASP A 88 -9.84 43.02 -6.41
C ASP A 88 -8.95 41.84 -6.10
N SER A 89 -8.92 40.85 -6.99
CA SER A 89 -8.08 39.66 -6.90
C SER A 89 -6.78 39.75 -7.71
N ALA A 90 -6.52 40.89 -8.36
CA ALA A 90 -5.32 41.13 -9.15
C ALA A 90 -4.28 41.91 -8.34
N VAL A 91 -4.08 41.55 -7.09
CA VAL A 91 -3.16 42.22 -6.15
C VAL A 91 -2.17 41.23 -5.55
N SER A 92 -0.98 41.71 -5.20
CA SER A 92 0.08 40.93 -4.57
C SER A 92 0.17 41.22 -3.07
N ASN A 93 0.38 40.18 -2.25
CA ASN A 93 0.63 40.36 -0.83
C ASN A 93 1.87 41.24 -0.58
N GLY A 94 1.81 42.06 0.47
CA GLY A 94 2.88 42.97 0.87
C GLY A 94 2.92 44.30 0.07
N THR A 95 2.16 44.43 -1.04
CA THR A 95 2.08 45.67 -1.80
C THR A 95 0.91 46.51 -1.32
N LYS A 96 1.16 47.78 -1.03
CA LYS A 96 0.10 48.71 -0.63
C LYS A 96 -0.63 49.23 -1.87
N TYR A 97 -1.94 49.06 -1.89
CA TYR A 97 -2.80 49.55 -2.94
C TYR A 97 -3.72 50.64 -2.41
N PHE A 98 -4.00 51.63 -3.24
CA PHE A 98 -4.89 52.75 -2.97
C PHE A 98 -6.07 52.70 -3.92
N TYR A 99 -7.27 52.94 -3.42
CA TYR A 99 -8.51 52.83 -4.17
C TYR A 99 -9.37 54.06 -4.04
N VAL A 100 -10.04 54.39 -5.12
CA VAL A 100 -11.11 55.38 -5.16
C VAL A 100 -12.25 54.82 -6.04
N VAL A 101 -13.47 55.25 -5.80
CA VAL A 101 -14.64 54.87 -6.57
C VAL A 101 -15.39 56.12 -7.01
N SER A 102 -15.84 56.16 -8.27
CA SER A 102 -16.75 57.19 -8.80
C SER A 102 -18.08 56.55 -9.23
N ALA A 103 -19.16 57.27 -9.17
CA ALA A 103 -20.48 56.84 -9.59
C ALA A 103 -20.79 57.31 -11.00
N VAL A 104 -21.49 56.52 -11.79
CA VAL A 104 -21.75 56.76 -13.21
C VAL A 104 -23.24 56.61 -13.52
N ASN A 105 -23.76 57.51 -14.37
CA ASN A 105 -25.05 57.37 -15.04
C ASN A 105 -25.00 57.92 -16.47
N ALA A 106 -26.12 57.97 -17.16
CA ALA A 106 -26.19 58.48 -18.54
C ALA A 106 -25.81 59.96 -18.69
N SER A 107 -25.81 60.75 -17.60
CA SER A 107 -25.46 62.17 -17.58
C SER A 107 -23.99 62.43 -17.22
N GLY A 108 -23.23 61.39 -16.85
CA GLY A 108 -21.80 61.51 -16.59
C GLY A 108 -21.32 60.74 -15.38
N GLU A 109 -20.06 61.00 -15.05
CA GLU A 109 -19.35 60.39 -13.92
C GLU A 109 -19.12 61.42 -12.80
N SER A 110 -19.29 61.02 -11.57
CA SER A 110 -18.98 61.85 -10.39
C SER A 110 -17.47 62.03 -10.20
N SER A 111 -17.08 62.95 -9.34
CA SER A 111 -15.74 62.97 -8.78
C SER A 111 -15.46 61.64 -8.02
N ASN A 112 -14.17 61.33 -7.85
CA ASN A 112 -13.76 60.18 -7.05
C ASN A 112 -14.13 60.35 -5.58
N SER A 113 -14.42 59.23 -4.89
CA SER A 113 -14.55 59.17 -3.43
C SER A 113 -13.28 59.57 -2.71
N GLY A 114 -13.35 59.65 -1.39
CA GLY A 114 -12.14 59.65 -0.56
C GLY A 114 -11.30 58.37 -0.83
N GLU A 115 -9.97 58.55 -0.78
CA GLU A 115 -9.01 57.43 -0.95
C GLU A 115 -9.03 56.52 0.26
N VAL A 116 -9.01 55.19 0.01
CA VAL A 116 -8.74 54.17 1.03
C VAL A 116 -7.55 53.34 0.57
N SER A 117 -6.88 52.68 1.52
CA SER A 117 -5.76 51.80 1.18
C SER A 117 -5.82 50.48 1.92
N ALA A 118 -5.24 49.44 1.30
CA ALA A 118 -5.07 48.12 1.91
C ALA A 118 -3.73 47.50 1.50
N ILE A 119 -3.17 46.66 2.35
CA ILE A 119 -2.01 45.83 2.06
C ILE A 119 -2.49 44.37 2.16
N PRO A 120 -2.70 43.68 1.03
CA PRO A 120 -3.04 42.27 1.04
C PRO A 120 -1.99 41.47 1.80
N ALA A 121 -2.43 40.52 2.61
CA ALA A 121 -1.55 39.62 3.36
C ALA A 121 -2.27 38.31 3.58
N PRO A 122 -1.54 37.15 3.68
CA PRO A 122 -2.14 35.91 4.13
C PRO A 122 -2.75 36.07 5.52
N ALA A 123 -3.75 35.29 5.84
CA ALA A 123 -4.20 35.18 7.23
C ALA A 123 -3.10 34.48 8.08
N VAL A 124 -3.03 34.82 9.36
CA VAL A 124 -2.22 34.05 10.32
C VAL A 124 -2.72 32.59 10.33
N PRO A 125 -1.81 31.58 10.35
CA PRO A 125 -2.22 30.18 10.34
C PRO A 125 -3.11 29.83 11.54
N PRO A 126 -4.01 28.84 11.41
CA PRO A 126 -4.72 28.31 12.58
C PRO A 126 -3.74 27.68 13.58
N VAL A 127 -4.17 27.59 14.83
CA VAL A 127 -3.42 26.95 15.92
C VAL A 127 -3.15 25.48 15.55
N PRO A 128 -1.90 24.96 15.70
CA PRO A 128 -1.60 23.56 15.50
C PRO A 128 -2.40 22.66 16.46
N ILE A 129 -2.88 21.55 15.94
CA ILE A 129 -3.64 20.55 16.71
C ILE A 129 -2.90 19.21 16.73
N GLY A 130 -3.30 18.32 17.65
CA GLY A 130 -2.75 16.97 17.71
C GLY A 130 -1.29 16.91 18.17
N LEU A 131 -0.79 17.90 18.93
CA LEU A 131 0.55 17.83 19.50
C LEU A 131 0.69 16.62 20.40
N THR A 132 1.67 15.77 20.11
CA THR A 132 2.08 14.61 20.89
C THR A 132 3.51 14.77 21.37
N ALA A 133 3.85 14.17 22.51
CA ALA A 133 5.20 14.13 23.07
C ALA A 133 5.51 12.72 23.58
N ALA A 134 6.63 12.14 23.15
CA ALA A 134 7.10 10.82 23.57
C ALA A 134 8.52 10.91 24.12
N GLY A 135 8.73 10.44 25.35
CA GLY A 135 10.03 10.48 26.04
C GLY A 135 10.94 9.34 25.59
N GLY A 136 12.19 9.66 25.26
CA GLY A 136 13.28 8.70 25.01
C GLY A 136 14.46 8.95 25.97
N ASN A 137 15.62 8.31 25.70
CA ASN A 137 16.80 8.56 26.53
C ASN A 137 17.38 9.95 26.24
N GLN A 138 17.29 10.85 27.22
CA GLN A 138 17.73 12.25 27.14
C GLN A 138 17.09 13.03 25.98
N LEU A 139 15.90 12.61 25.50
CA LEU A 139 15.18 13.25 24.42
C LEU A 139 13.65 13.16 24.58
N VAL A 140 12.94 14.05 23.89
CA VAL A 140 11.50 13.98 23.65
C VAL A 140 11.24 14.16 22.16
N SER A 141 10.51 13.22 21.58
CA SER A 141 10.02 13.30 20.20
C SER A 141 8.64 13.96 20.18
N LEU A 142 8.47 14.97 19.34
CA LEU A 142 7.25 15.74 19.17
C LEU A 142 6.68 15.56 17.77
N GLY A 143 5.36 15.50 17.65
CA GLY A 143 4.65 15.49 16.37
C GLY A 143 3.35 16.27 16.47
N TRP A 144 2.89 16.91 15.39
CA TRP A 144 1.65 17.67 15.32
C TRP A 144 1.03 17.66 13.94
N THR A 145 -0.21 18.10 13.82
CA THR A 145 -0.92 18.18 12.55
C THR A 145 -0.61 19.51 11.85
N ALA A 146 -0.49 19.48 10.53
CA ALA A 146 -0.24 20.65 9.71
C ALA A 146 -1.31 21.73 9.87
N SER A 147 -0.88 22.98 10.05
CA SER A 147 -1.75 24.15 10.04
C SER A 147 -1.80 24.75 8.64
N SER A 148 -3.01 24.96 8.11
CA SER A 148 -3.19 25.49 6.77
C SER A 148 -2.52 26.86 6.59
N GLY A 149 -1.69 27.00 5.55
CA GLY A 149 -0.97 28.25 5.25
C GLY A 149 0.26 28.51 6.15
N ALA A 150 0.65 27.58 7.04
CA ALA A 150 1.89 27.69 7.78
C ALA A 150 3.10 27.41 6.88
N THR A 151 4.20 28.13 7.10
CA THR A 151 5.50 27.92 6.45
C THR A 151 6.53 27.34 7.40
N SER A 152 6.31 27.49 8.72
CA SER A 152 7.15 26.93 9.78
C SER A 152 6.37 26.92 11.10
N TYR A 153 7.00 26.35 12.14
CA TYR A 153 6.44 26.23 13.49
C TYR A 153 7.46 26.69 14.53
N HIS A 154 7.01 27.28 15.63
CA HIS A 154 7.83 27.46 16.83
C HIS A 154 7.51 26.35 17.82
N VAL A 155 8.49 25.54 18.19
CA VAL A 155 8.41 24.59 19.28
C VAL A 155 8.90 25.27 20.55
N LYS A 156 8.09 25.26 21.59
CA LYS A 156 8.38 25.92 22.88
C LYS A 156 8.31 24.92 24.01
N ARG A 157 9.23 25.00 24.97
CA ARG A 157 9.40 24.06 26.08
C ARG A 157 9.36 24.74 27.42
N SER A 158 8.88 24.02 28.44
CA SER A 158 8.96 24.39 29.87
C SER A 158 9.21 23.15 30.73
N THR A 159 9.74 23.32 31.93
CA THR A 159 9.73 22.29 32.97
C THR A 159 8.57 22.45 33.93
N THR A 160 7.75 23.49 33.76
CA THR A 160 6.56 23.79 34.58
C THR A 160 5.31 23.61 33.69
N SER A 161 4.30 22.90 34.17
CA SER A 161 3.02 22.78 33.50
C SER A 161 2.36 24.15 33.34
N GLY A 162 1.92 24.50 32.12
CA GLY A 162 1.34 25.81 31.82
C GLY A 162 2.35 26.92 31.55
N GLY A 163 3.65 26.62 31.58
CA GLY A 163 4.71 27.59 31.26
C GLY A 163 5.31 28.30 32.48
N PRO A 164 6.12 29.33 32.27
CA PRO A 164 6.40 29.97 30.98
C PRO A 164 7.18 29.05 29.99
N TYR A 165 6.87 29.19 28.73
CA TYR A 165 7.53 28.44 27.66
C TYR A 165 8.66 29.22 27.01
N THR A 166 9.75 28.51 26.68
CA THR A 166 10.88 29.06 25.92
C THR A 166 10.95 28.34 24.56
N GLN A 167 11.11 29.11 23.49
CA GLN A 167 11.30 28.51 22.14
C GLN A 167 12.62 27.72 22.11
N VAL A 168 12.53 26.46 21.67
CA VAL A 168 13.68 25.55 21.53
C VAL A 168 13.99 25.22 20.06
N SER A 169 13.02 25.41 19.16
CA SER A 169 13.24 25.16 17.74
C SER A 169 12.23 25.93 16.86
N ALA A 170 12.52 26.02 15.54
CA ALA A 170 11.65 26.61 14.52
C ALA A 170 11.61 25.76 13.25
N PRO A 171 11.15 24.48 13.30
CA PRO A 171 11.14 23.61 12.14
C PRO A 171 10.07 24.00 11.12
N ALA A 172 10.33 23.69 9.84
CA ALA A 172 9.30 23.66 8.81
C ALA A 172 8.56 22.29 8.79
N ALA A 173 9.17 21.25 9.35
CA ALA A 173 8.59 19.92 9.51
C ALA A 173 7.48 19.90 10.57
N LEU A 174 6.64 18.85 10.52
CA LEU A 174 5.54 18.60 11.48
C LEU A 174 6.00 17.82 12.72
N SER A 175 7.28 17.77 12.96
CA SER A 175 7.90 17.05 14.06
C SER A 175 9.18 17.71 14.51
N PHE A 176 9.59 17.41 15.74
CA PHE A 176 10.86 17.86 16.30
C PHE A 176 11.33 16.86 17.37
N ILE A 177 12.61 16.59 17.43
CA ILE A 177 13.24 15.80 18.49
C ILE A 177 14.05 16.76 19.37
N ASP A 178 13.62 16.95 20.60
CA ASP A 178 14.30 17.74 21.61
C ASP A 178 15.31 16.84 22.35
N THR A 179 16.59 17.13 22.24
CA THR A 179 17.69 16.30 22.75
C THR A 179 18.45 17.00 23.89
N GLY A 180 19.32 16.24 24.60
CA GLY A 180 20.10 16.77 25.70
C GLY A 180 19.28 17.02 26.96
N LEU A 181 18.15 16.34 27.10
CA LEU A 181 17.24 16.46 28.22
C LEU A 181 17.68 15.60 29.39
N THR A 182 17.29 16.00 30.61
CA THR A 182 17.58 15.23 31.84
C THR A 182 16.52 14.12 31.98
N ASN A 183 16.96 12.86 32.06
CA ASN A 183 16.09 11.74 32.38
C ASN A 183 15.42 11.91 33.74
N GLY A 184 14.14 11.54 33.85
CA GLY A 184 13.35 11.70 35.05
C GLY A 184 12.73 13.09 35.26
N THR A 185 13.08 14.07 34.41
CA THR A 185 12.47 15.42 34.43
C THR A 185 11.33 15.47 33.41
N THR A 186 10.13 15.89 33.84
CA THR A 186 9.01 16.11 32.95
C THR A 186 9.17 17.43 32.20
N TYR A 187 9.06 17.37 30.86
CA TYR A 187 9.08 18.55 30.01
C TYR A 187 7.71 18.74 29.34
N TYR A 188 7.28 19.98 29.27
CA TYR A 188 6.00 20.41 28.71
C TYR A 188 6.24 21.21 27.45
N TYR A 189 5.45 20.98 26.41
CA TYR A 189 5.62 21.57 25.08
C TYR A 189 4.32 22.18 24.58
N VAL A 190 4.47 23.26 23.83
CA VAL A 190 3.43 23.85 22.97
C VAL A 190 4.06 24.20 21.63
N VAL A 191 3.24 24.25 20.59
CA VAL A 191 3.67 24.59 19.22
C VAL A 191 2.76 25.66 18.66
N SER A 192 3.34 26.67 18.02
CA SER A 192 2.62 27.68 17.22
C SER A 192 3.03 27.60 15.76
N ALA A 193 2.15 28.02 14.87
CA ALA A 193 2.35 28.01 13.42
C ALA A 193 2.65 29.43 12.91
N LEU A 194 3.57 29.57 11.94
CA LEU A 194 4.02 30.83 11.38
C LEU A 194 3.82 30.89 9.87
N ASN A 195 3.57 32.11 9.37
CA ASN A 195 3.72 32.51 7.97
C ASN A 195 4.09 34.00 7.88
N GLY A 196 4.09 34.56 6.69
CA GLY A 196 4.41 35.98 6.47
C GLY A 196 3.43 36.97 7.10
N ALA A 197 2.28 36.52 7.59
CA ALA A 197 1.30 37.38 8.29
C ALA A 197 1.52 37.38 9.81
N GLY A 198 2.21 36.40 10.35
CA GLY A 198 2.48 36.32 11.79
C GLY A 198 2.42 34.90 12.37
N GLU A 199 2.41 34.83 13.67
CA GLU A 199 2.39 33.62 14.50
C GLU A 199 1.00 33.36 15.07
N SER A 200 0.55 32.10 15.05
CA SER A 200 -0.69 31.67 15.72
C SER A 200 -0.56 31.69 17.25
N ALA A 201 -1.67 31.53 17.95
CA ALA A 201 -1.59 31.12 19.36
C ALA A 201 -0.94 29.75 19.51
N ASP A 202 -0.49 29.43 20.74
CA ASP A 202 0.10 28.13 21.06
C ASP A 202 -0.96 27.02 21.06
N SER A 203 -0.54 25.80 20.69
CA SER A 203 -1.34 24.57 20.76
C SER A 203 -1.75 24.22 22.19
N SER A 204 -2.62 23.23 22.35
CA SER A 204 -2.76 22.52 23.61
C SER A 204 -1.40 21.94 24.04
N GLN A 205 -1.15 21.91 25.34
CA GLN A 205 0.07 21.38 25.95
C GLN A 205 0.17 19.86 25.77
N ALA A 206 1.34 19.38 25.37
CA ALA A 206 1.75 17.99 25.53
C ALA A 206 2.93 17.91 26.53
N PHE A 207 3.17 16.73 27.12
CA PHE A 207 4.30 16.52 27.99
C PHE A 207 4.88 15.12 27.85
N ALA A 208 6.18 15.01 28.22
CA ALA A 208 6.85 13.72 28.33
C ALA A 208 7.99 13.79 29.37
N THR A 209 8.32 12.62 29.91
CA THR A 209 9.46 12.46 30.82
C THR A 209 10.49 11.56 30.15
N PRO A 210 11.65 12.08 29.74
CA PRO A 210 12.76 11.27 29.25
C PRO A 210 13.12 10.17 30.24
N SER A 211 13.44 8.95 29.72
CA SER A 211 13.79 7.79 30.55
C SER A 211 15.09 7.17 30.07
N GLY A 212 16.04 6.94 30.96
CA GLY A 212 17.40 6.52 30.63
C GLY A 212 17.62 5.00 30.47
N ALA A 213 16.67 4.17 30.89
CA ALA A 213 16.78 2.72 30.78
C ALA A 213 16.06 2.20 29.53
N ALA A 214 16.78 1.57 28.61
CA ALA A 214 16.17 0.83 27.53
C ALA A 214 15.39 -0.37 28.11
N GLN A 215 14.13 -0.49 27.71
CA GLN A 215 13.27 -1.62 28.08
C GLN A 215 13.51 -2.82 27.17
N VAL A 216 13.91 -2.56 25.94
CA VAL A 216 14.26 -3.57 24.93
C VAL A 216 15.60 -3.19 24.29
N THR A 217 16.47 -4.18 24.12
CA THR A 217 17.71 -4.03 23.38
C THR A 217 17.63 -4.83 22.09
N ILE A 218 17.90 -4.18 20.99
CA ILE A 218 18.09 -4.81 19.67
C ILE A 218 19.59 -4.91 19.43
N THR A 219 20.09 -6.12 19.25
CA THR A 219 21.49 -6.37 18.91
C THR A 219 21.58 -6.72 17.43
N VAL A 220 22.30 -5.92 16.66
CA VAL A 220 22.53 -6.12 15.23
C VAL A 220 23.91 -6.75 15.03
N ASN A 221 23.98 -7.81 14.25
CA ASN A 221 25.21 -8.47 13.85
C ASN A 221 25.51 -8.16 12.36
N PRO A 222 26.34 -7.17 12.04
CA PRO A 222 26.62 -6.79 10.66
C PRO A 222 27.47 -7.81 9.90
N ALA A 223 28.04 -8.83 10.58
CA ALA A 223 28.76 -9.92 9.94
C ALA A 223 27.83 -11.03 9.43
N SER A 224 26.64 -11.16 10.02
CA SER A 224 25.61 -12.14 9.60
C SER A 224 24.73 -11.49 8.51
N LYS A 225 25.05 -11.78 7.26
CA LYS A 225 24.43 -11.18 6.07
C LYS A 225 23.69 -12.23 5.25
N LYS A 226 22.47 -11.90 4.82
CA LYS A 226 21.71 -12.69 3.83
C LYS A 226 21.18 -11.76 2.74
N PRO A 227 21.30 -12.11 1.45
CA PRO A 227 20.60 -11.38 0.39
C PRO A 227 19.10 -11.41 0.63
N ILE A 228 18.44 -10.28 0.45
CA ILE A 228 16.97 -10.18 0.44
C ILE A 228 16.52 -10.36 -1.00
N SER A 229 15.63 -11.30 -1.24
CA SER A 229 15.01 -11.43 -2.55
C SER A 229 14.19 -10.17 -2.89
N PRO A 230 14.32 -9.59 -4.07
CA PRO A 230 13.47 -8.49 -4.49
C PRO A 230 11.99 -8.91 -4.58
N TYR A 231 11.68 -10.19 -4.72
CA TYR A 231 10.34 -10.73 -4.99
C TYR A 231 9.49 -10.99 -3.73
N ILE A 232 9.89 -10.50 -2.55
CA ILE A 232 9.05 -10.61 -1.33
C ILE A 232 8.05 -9.46 -1.17
N TYR A 233 8.06 -8.48 -2.06
CA TYR A 233 7.18 -7.30 -2.02
C TYR A 233 6.13 -7.39 -3.13
N GLY A 234 5.20 -8.33 -2.99
CA GLY A 234 4.21 -8.62 -4.03
C GLY A 234 2.76 -8.60 -3.57
N LEU A 235 1.87 -8.47 -4.56
CA LEU A 235 0.43 -8.64 -4.41
C LEU A 235 -0.07 -9.68 -5.42
N ASN A 236 -1.28 -10.17 -5.20
CA ASN A 236 -2.07 -10.82 -6.22
C ASN A 236 -2.93 -9.75 -6.90
N PHE A 237 -2.90 -9.68 -8.23
CA PHE A 237 -3.68 -8.73 -9.05
C PHE A 237 -3.43 -7.25 -8.71
N TYR A 238 -2.18 -6.84 -8.66
CA TYR A 238 -1.76 -5.48 -8.28
C TYR A 238 -2.59 -4.35 -8.91
N THR A 239 -2.86 -4.43 -10.21
CA THR A 239 -3.62 -3.41 -10.94
C THR A 239 -5.08 -3.27 -10.51
N GLY A 240 -5.64 -4.28 -9.83
CA GLY A 240 -7.00 -4.27 -9.28
C GLY A 240 -7.09 -3.77 -7.84
N VAL A 241 -5.96 -3.58 -7.15
CA VAL A 241 -5.93 -3.26 -5.73
C VAL A 241 -5.93 -1.75 -5.51
N THR A 242 -7.03 -1.21 -4.98
CA THR A 242 -7.13 0.21 -4.65
C THR A 242 -6.12 0.60 -3.58
N GLY A 243 -5.32 1.63 -3.86
CA GLY A 243 -4.32 2.13 -2.91
C GLY A 243 -3.08 1.24 -2.77
N ALA A 244 -2.83 0.34 -3.71
CA ALA A 244 -1.61 -0.47 -3.74
C ALA A 244 -0.35 0.41 -3.58
N PRO A 245 0.64 -0.02 -2.80
CA PRO A 245 1.88 0.71 -2.62
C PRO A 245 2.65 0.81 -3.96
N PRO A 246 3.29 1.94 -4.25
CA PRO A 246 4.22 2.01 -5.38
C PRO A 246 5.47 1.14 -5.09
N HIS A 247 6.21 0.82 -6.14
CA HIS A 247 7.51 0.12 -6.05
C HIS A 247 7.42 -1.31 -5.50
N LEU A 248 6.27 -1.99 -5.64
CA LEU A 248 6.22 -3.44 -5.50
C LEU A 248 6.99 -4.08 -6.66
N THR A 249 7.37 -5.34 -6.49
CA THR A 249 8.40 -5.95 -7.33
C THR A 249 7.93 -7.22 -8.04
N ILE A 250 6.78 -7.73 -7.64
CA ILE A 250 6.19 -8.94 -8.21
C ILE A 250 4.66 -8.91 -8.09
N ASP A 251 3.99 -9.46 -9.09
CA ASP A 251 2.54 -9.71 -9.11
C ASP A 251 2.25 -11.16 -9.48
N ARG A 252 1.12 -11.68 -9.05
CA ARG A 252 0.69 -13.05 -9.32
C ARG A 252 -0.72 -13.09 -9.92
N ALA A 253 -0.87 -13.86 -10.99
CA ALA A 253 -2.14 -14.28 -11.54
C ALA A 253 -2.46 -15.71 -11.08
N GLY A 254 -3.19 -15.86 -9.97
CA GLY A 254 -3.51 -17.14 -9.35
C GLY A 254 -4.95 -17.23 -8.84
N GLY A 255 -5.23 -18.27 -8.03
CA GLY A 255 -6.54 -18.54 -7.47
C GLY A 255 -7.39 -19.48 -8.34
N ASN A 256 -8.59 -19.86 -7.85
CA ASN A 256 -9.43 -20.92 -8.44
C ASN A 256 -9.75 -20.74 -9.93
N ARG A 257 -9.98 -19.51 -10.39
CA ARG A 257 -10.29 -19.27 -11.81
C ARG A 257 -9.13 -19.63 -12.75
N TRP A 258 -7.91 -19.56 -12.27
CA TRP A 258 -6.73 -19.92 -13.07
C TRP A 258 -6.53 -21.44 -13.16
N THR A 259 -6.99 -22.22 -12.19
CA THR A 259 -6.98 -23.70 -12.24
C THR A 259 -7.69 -24.22 -13.49
N ALA A 260 -8.81 -23.64 -13.86
CA ALA A 260 -9.59 -24.07 -15.02
C ALA A 260 -9.57 -23.06 -16.19
N TYR A 261 -8.49 -22.27 -16.28
CA TYR A 261 -8.26 -21.32 -17.36
C TYR A 261 -7.81 -22.03 -18.63
N ASN A 262 -8.48 -21.74 -19.74
CA ASN A 262 -8.14 -22.22 -21.07
C ASN A 262 -7.47 -21.09 -21.86
N TRP A 263 -6.17 -21.21 -22.06
CA TRP A 263 -5.38 -20.19 -22.74
C TRP A 263 -5.73 -20.04 -24.23
N GLU A 264 -6.33 -21.07 -24.87
CA GLU A 264 -6.69 -21.03 -26.28
C GLU A 264 -7.86 -20.08 -26.59
N ASN A 265 -8.76 -19.84 -25.62
CA ASN A 265 -9.96 -19.02 -25.78
C ASN A 265 -10.15 -17.97 -24.66
N ASN A 266 -9.26 -17.91 -23.68
CA ASN A 266 -9.31 -17.09 -22.46
C ASN A 266 -10.52 -17.34 -21.54
N PHE A 267 -11.26 -18.41 -21.72
CA PHE A 267 -12.34 -18.76 -20.79
C PHE A 267 -11.78 -19.42 -19.54
N SER A 268 -12.50 -19.29 -18.45
CA SER A 268 -12.14 -19.88 -17.16
C SER A 268 -13.38 -20.36 -16.44
N ASN A 269 -13.24 -21.35 -15.57
CA ASN A 269 -14.31 -21.74 -14.64
C ASN A 269 -14.03 -21.14 -13.26
N ALA A 270 -15.09 -20.65 -12.60
CA ALA A 270 -15.00 -20.01 -11.30
C ALA A 270 -14.86 -21.00 -10.15
N GLY A 271 -15.06 -22.28 -10.39
CA GLY A 271 -15.17 -23.25 -9.29
C GLY A 271 -16.27 -22.85 -8.29
N SER A 272 -16.06 -23.20 -7.05
CA SER A 272 -16.97 -22.87 -5.93
C SER A 272 -17.08 -21.37 -5.64
N ASP A 273 -16.15 -20.54 -6.12
CA ASP A 273 -16.16 -19.08 -5.86
C ASP A 273 -17.39 -18.40 -6.46
N TYR A 274 -17.87 -18.89 -7.61
CA TYR A 274 -19.08 -18.36 -8.22
C TYR A 274 -19.79 -19.39 -9.09
N LEU A 275 -20.67 -20.19 -8.49
CA LEU A 275 -21.64 -21.08 -9.16
C LEU A 275 -21.04 -22.06 -10.17
N TYR A 276 -19.76 -22.39 -10.10
CA TYR A 276 -19.03 -23.21 -11.09
C TYR A 276 -19.20 -22.67 -12.51
N GLU A 277 -19.16 -21.35 -12.67
CA GLU A 277 -19.45 -20.69 -13.95
C GLU A 277 -18.28 -20.72 -14.90
N ASN A 278 -18.50 -21.25 -16.14
CA ASN A 278 -17.65 -20.99 -17.29
C ASN A 278 -17.93 -19.58 -17.82
N GLY A 279 -16.88 -18.77 -17.97
CA GLY A 279 -17.04 -17.38 -18.40
C GLY A 279 -15.76 -16.75 -18.91
N SER A 280 -15.90 -15.53 -19.43
CA SER A 280 -14.78 -14.69 -19.91
C SER A 280 -14.37 -13.63 -18.86
N TYR A 281 -14.40 -13.98 -17.58
CA TYR A 281 -14.15 -13.06 -16.48
C TYR A 281 -12.70 -12.52 -16.47
N LEU A 282 -11.72 -13.38 -16.80
CA LEU A 282 -10.31 -12.97 -16.80
C LEU A 282 -9.98 -12.05 -17.97
N ASP A 283 -10.51 -12.36 -19.16
CA ASP A 283 -10.41 -11.49 -20.34
C ASP A 283 -11.55 -11.82 -21.33
N SER A 284 -12.11 -10.81 -21.96
CA SER A 284 -13.14 -10.96 -23.00
C SER A 284 -12.57 -11.17 -24.40
N SER A 285 -11.25 -11.12 -24.57
CA SER A 285 -10.58 -11.41 -25.84
C SER A 285 -10.71 -12.88 -26.23
N THR A 286 -10.81 -13.15 -27.51
CA THR A 286 -10.75 -14.51 -28.05
C THR A 286 -9.36 -14.85 -28.62
N SER A 287 -8.39 -13.95 -28.53
CA SER A 287 -7.01 -14.23 -28.95
C SER A 287 -6.32 -15.11 -27.90
N PRO A 288 -5.72 -16.24 -28.29
CA PRO A 288 -5.12 -17.17 -27.34
C PRO A 288 -4.12 -16.52 -26.39
N GLY A 289 -4.25 -16.78 -25.09
CA GLY A 289 -3.36 -16.31 -24.01
C GLY A 289 -3.40 -14.81 -23.70
N ASP A 290 -4.40 -14.06 -24.22
CA ASP A 290 -4.46 -12.61 -24.00
C ASP A 290 -4.61 -12.24 -22.52
N ALA A 291 -5.34 -13.02 -21.70
CA ALA A 291 -5.47 -12.76 -20.27
C ALA A 291 -4.10 -12.72 -19.59
N VAL A 292 -3.24 -13.70 -19.88
CA VAL A 292 -1.90 -13.79 -19.28
C VAL A 292 -0.93 -12.80 -19.92
N SER A 293 -0.93 -12.65 -21.24
CA SER A 293 0.02 -11.74 -21.91
C SER A 293 -0.23 -10.27 -21.55
N LYS A 294 -1.49 -9.85 -21.37
CA LYS A 294 -1.85 -8.50 -20.88
C LYS A 294 -1.44 -8.29 -19.44
N PHE A 295 -1.62 -9.29 -18.60
CA PHE A 295 -1.16 -9.27 -17.20
C PHE A 295 0.37 -9.07 -17.15
N ILE A 296 1.14 -9.92 -17.84
CA ILE A 296 2.60 -9.81 -17.94
C ILE A 296 3.03 -8.43 -18.48
N ALA A 297 2.39 -7.94 -19.53
CA ALA A 297 2.72 -6.64 -20.12
C ALA A 297 2.45 -5.47 -19.16
N ALA A 298 1.39 -5.54 -18.35
CA ALA A 298 1.10 -4.54 -17.32
C ALA A 298 2.19 -4.52 -16.25
N ASP A 299 2.61 -5.68 -15.75
CA ASP A 299 3.67 -5.80 -14.75
C ASP A 299 5.02 -5.31 -15.28
N GLN A 300 5.39 -5.74 -16.48
CA GLN A 300 6.62 -5.26 -17.12
C GLN A 300 6.64 -3.75 -17.31
N GLY A 301 5.48 -3.16 -17.65
CA GLY A 301 5.31 -1.70 -17.72
C GLY A 301 5.54 -0.98 -16.39
N LEU A 302 5.39 -1.69 -15.28
CA LEU A 302 5.64 -1.21 -13.92
C LEU A 302 7.00 -1.64 -13.35
N GLY A 303 7.78 -2.42 -14.09
CA GLY A 303 9.06 -2.97 -13.63
C GLY A 303 8.93 -4.14 -12.67
N MET A 304 7.77 -4.82 -12.65
CA MET A 304 7.48 -5.94 -11.75
C MET A 304 7.65 -7.28 -12.47
N ALA A 305 8.15 -8.28 -11.74
CA ALA A 305 8.10 -9.68 -12.17
C ALA A 305 6.67 -10.21 -12.09
N SER A 306 6.36 -11.21 -12.93
CA SER A 306 5.06 -11.86 -12.96
C SER A 306 5.16 -13.32 -12.53
N ILE A 307 4.15 -13.85 -11.84
CA ILE A 307 3.91 -15.29 -11.66
C ILE A 307 2.66 -15.66 -12.46
N MET A 308 2.82 -16.51 -13.46
CA MET A 308 1.71 -17.04 -14.25
C MET A 308 1.37 -18.48 -13.87
N THR A 309 0.10 -18.80 -13.79
CA THR A 309 -0.39 -20.14 -13.48
C THR A 309 -0.50 -21.01 -14.74
N VAL A 310 0.04 -22.22 -14.68
CA VAL A 310 -0.11 -23.28 -15.68
C VAL A 310 -0.93 -24.43 -15.09
N GLN A 311 -1.94 -24.89 -15.81
CA GLN A 311 -2.97 -25.79 -15.31
C GLN A 311 -2.44 -27.21 -15.15
N LEU A 312 -2.71 -27.82 -14.01
CA LEU A 312 -2.32 -29.19 -13.67
C LEU A 312 -3.52 -30.08 -13.28
N GLN A 313 -4.65 -29.48 -12.91
CA GLN A 313 -5.87 -30.17 -12.46
C GLN A 313 -6.34 -31.20 -13.51
N GLY A 314 -6.37 -30.85 -14.75
CA GLY A 314 -6.66 -31.79 -15.86
C GLY A 314 -7.81 -31.39 -16.78
N LEU A 315 -8.66 -30.44 -16.38
CA LEU A 315 -9.75 -29.93 -17.20
C LEU A 315 -9.77 -28.40 -17.16
N VAL A 316 -9.99 -27.77 -18.33
CA VAL A 316 -10.12 -26.31 -18.47
C VAL A 316 -11.40 -25.98 -19.24
N SER A 317 -11.92 -24.78 -19.05
CA SER A 317 -13.18 -24.31 -19.63
C SER A 317 -13.18 -24.38 -21.17
N ALA A 318 -14.15 -25.06 -21.75
CA ALA A 318 -14.31 -25.12 -23.22
C ALA A 318 -15.13 -23.96 -23.77
N ASP A 319 -15.98 -23.33 -22.95
CA ASP A 319 -16.94 -22.32 -23.35
C ASP A 319 -17.11 -21.22 -22.29
N ASN A 320 -17.94 -20.23 -22.57
CA ASN A 320 -18.34 -19.15 -21.67
C ASN A 320 -19.88 -19.13 -21.43
N ALA A 321 -20.50 -20.31 -21.44
CA ALA A 321 -21.95 -20.43 -21.42
C ALA A 321 -22.58 -20.47 -20.02
N GLY A 322 -21.91 -19.92 -19.01
CA GLY A 322 -22.44 -19.80 -17.67
C GLY A 322 -22.24 -21.05 -16.79
N PRO A 323 -23.04 -21.24 -15.74
CA PRO A 323 -22.87 -22.30 -14.75
C PRO A 323 -22.78 -23.70 -15.35
N VAL A 324 -21.87 -24.50 -14.78
CA VAL A 324 -21.70 -25.92 -15.09
C VAL A 324 -22.30 -26.76 -13.99
N SER A 325 -23.08 -27.76 -14.34
CA SER A 325 -23.64 -28.71 -13.36
C SER A 325 -22.53 -29.62 -12.85
N VAL A 326 -22.51 -29.80 -11.52
CA VAL A 326 -21.63 -30.79 -10.90
C VAL A 326 -22.20 -32.19 -11.19
N THR A 327 -21.49 -32.96 -12.00
CA THR A 327 -21.87 -34.32 -12.40
C THR A 327 -20.70 -35.29 -12.18
N SER A 328 -20.98 -36.58 -12.06
CA SER A 328 -19.94 -37.62 -11.97
C SER A 328 -20.23 -38.71 -12.99
N PRO A 329 -19.39 -38.86 -14.05
CA PRO A 329 -18.19 -38.10 -14.36
C PRO A 329 -18.48 -36.64 -14.78
N PRO A 330 -17.46 -35.76 -14.84
CA PRO A 330 -17.58 -34.41 -15.35
C PRO A 330 -18.16 -34.34 -16.75
N ASP A 331 -18.90 -33.24 -17.04
CA ASP A 331 -19.46 -33.01 -18.39
C ASP A 331 -18.37 -32.49 -19.35
N LEU A 332 -17.72 -33.42 -20.05
CA LEU A 332 -16.65 -33.10 -21.01
C LEU A 332 -17.11 -32.28 -22.23
N SER A 333 -18.41 -32.02 -22.41
CA SER A 333 -18.87 -31.08 -23.41
C SER A 333 -18.61 -29.60 -23.02
N ARG A 334 -18.39 -29.36 -21.74
CA ARG A 334 -18.14 -28.04 -21.15
C ARG A 334 -16.66 -27.82 -20.79
N PHE A 335 -15.81 -28.83 -20.96
CA PHE A 335 -14.39 -28.78 -20.64
C PHE A 335 -13.53 -29.38 -21.76
N LYS A 336 -12.26 -28.94 -21.81
CA LYS A 336 -11.19 -29.57 -22.59
C LYS A 336 -10.19 -30.22 -21.64
N GLN A 337 -9.54 -31.27 -22.10
CA GLN A 337 -8.51 -31.97 -21.32
C GLN A 337 -7.15 -31.26 -21.40
N VAL A 338 -6.52 -31.08 -20.27
CA VAL A 338 -5.15 -30.58 -20.15
C VAL A 338 -4.17 -31.70 -20.49
N ILE A 339 -3.24 -31.42 -21.37
CA ILE A 339 -2.15 -32.30 -21.80
C ILE A 339 -0.82 -31.59 -21.55
N ASP A 340 0.07 -32.25 -20.79
CA ASP A 340 1.36 -31.68 -20.42
C ASP A 340 2.24 -31.37 -21.64
N LYS A 341 2.30 -32.33 -22.60
CA LYS A 341 3.18 -32.28 -23.75
C LYS A 341 2.41 -32.58 -25.07
N LYS A 342 2.34 -31.59 -25.96
CA LYS A 342 1.60 -31.65 -27.21
C LYS A 342 1.98 -32.86 -28.10
N SER A 343 3.26 -33.13 -28.21
CA SER A 343 3.76 -34.24 -29.05
C SER A 343 3.26 -35.61 -28.66
N THR A 344 2.70 -35.80 -27.46
CA THR A 344 2.14 -37.08 -26.98
C THR A 344 0.78 -37.40 -27.60
N ILE A 345 0.04 -36.37 -28.06
CA ILE A 345 -1.30 -36.52 -28.68
C ILE A 345 -1.28 -36.04 -30.13
N THR A 346 -0.72 -34.85 -30.37
CA THR A 346 -0.73 -34.20 -31.69
C THR A 346 0.70 -33.84 -32.09
N PRO A 347 1.40 -34.65 -32.90
CA PRO A 347 2.77 -34.37 -33.31
C PRO A 347 2.80 -33.28 -34.40
N ALA A 348 2.41 -32.08 -34.08
CA ALA A 348 2.42 -30.89 -34.92
C ALA A 348 3.25 -29.77 -34.25
N PRO A 349 3.84 -28.84 -35.02
CA PRO A 349 4.54 -27.70 -34.47
C PRO A 349 3.66 -26.87 -33.54
N PHE A 350 4.28 -26.18 -32.58
CA PHE A 350 3.60 -25.16 -31.75
C PHE A 350 3.10 -24.01 -32.62
N THR A 351 2.00 -23.41 -32.18
CA THR A 351 1.39 -22.26 -32.85
C THR A 351 0.78 -21.29 -31.85
N THR A 352 0.85 -20.00 -32.15
CA THR A 352 0.15 -18.96 -31.39
C THR A 352 -1.34 -18.85 -31.75
N SER A 353 -1.81 -19.68 -32.65
CA SER A 353 -3.21 -19.77 -33.09
C SER A 353 -3.67 -21.23 -33.05
N PRO A 354 -3.83 -21.80 -31.85
CA PRO A 354 -4.21 -23.22 -31.70
C PRO A 354 -5.63 -23.48 -32.21
N SER A 355 -5.94 -24.74 -32.45
CA SER A 355 -7.29 -25.18 -32.82
C SER A 355 -8.17 -25.20 -31.58
N THR A 356 -9.19 -24.35 -31.50
CA THR A 356 -10.16 -24.38 -30.42
C THR A 356 -11.23 -25.47 -30.57
N GLY A 357 -11.21 -26.22 -31.70
CA GLY A 357 -12.22 -27.23 -32.01
C GLY A 357 -11.89 -28.65 -31.55
N ASP A 358 -10.70 -28.93 -31.06
CA ASP A 358 -10.35 -30.23 -30.52
C ASP A 358 -10.68 -30.35 -29.00
N ALA A 359 -10.46 -31.54 -28.45
CA ALA A 359 -10.79 -31.83 -27.04
C ALA A 359 -9.63 -31.53 -26.06
N TYR A 360 -8.52 -30.98 -26.52
CA TYR A 360 -7.27 -30.89 -25.77
C TYR A 360 -6.74 -29.47 -25.70
N VAL A 361 -6.00 -29.18 -24.61
CA VAL A 361 -5.24 -27.94 -24.41
C VAL A 361 -3.84 -28.32 -23.92
N TYR A 362 -2.80 -27.80 -24.57
CA TYR A 362 -1.42 -28.23 -24.36
C TYR A 362 -0.62 -27.20 -23.55
N MET A 363 -0.01 -27.64 -22.45
CA MET A 363 0.67 -26.74 -21.51
C MET A 363 2.07 -26.34 -21.99
N ASP A 364 2.82 -27.23 -22.63
CA ASP A 364 4.10 -26.87 -23.25
C ASP A 364 3.92 -25.83 -24.38
N GLU A 365 2.85 -25.93 -25.16
CA GLU A 365 2.49 -24.93 -26.17
C GLU A 365 2.02 -23.62 -25.55
N PHE A 366 1.32 -23.67 -24.42
CA PHE A 366 0.91 -22.47 -23.69
C PHE A 366 2.12 -21.65 -23.26
N VAL A 367 3.07 -22.26 -22.55
CA VAL A 367 4.29 -21.57 -22.08
C VAL A 367 5.09 -21.04 -23.27
N TRP A 368 5.24 -21.85 -24.34
CA TRP A 368 5.89 -21.40 -25.57
C TRP A 368 5.18 -20.20 -26.19
N THR A 369 3.84 -20.22 -26.26
CA THR A 369 3.04 -19.11 -26.81
C THR A 369 3.24 -17.83 -26.02
N MET A 370 3.34 -17.88 -24.68
CA MET A 370 3.60 -16.70 -23.85
C MET A 370 4.96 -16.09 -24.16
N ASP A 371 5.99 -16.90 -24.33
CA ASP A 371 7.32 -16.44 -24.74
C ASP A 371 7.32 -15.77 -26.11
N GLN A 372 6.56 -16.32 -27.08
CA GLN A 372 6.42 -15.70 -28.39
C GLN A 372 5.68 -14.35 -28.36
N LYS A 373 4.67 -14.21 -27.50
CA LYS A 373 3.89 -12.97 -27.34
C LYS A 373 4.66 -11.86 -26.63
N SER A 374 5.54 -12.21 -25.70
CA SER A 374 6.22 -11.26 -24.81
C SER A 374 7.75 -11.28 -24.95
N SER A 375 8.30 -11.97 -25.94
CA SER A 375 9.71 -12.05 -26.35
C SER A 375 10.72 -12.28 -25.22
N GLY A 376 11.04 -13.56 -24.93
CA GLY A 376 12.13 -13.92 -24.02
C GLY A 376 11.88 -13.64 -22.55
N ILE A 377 10.65 -13.84 -22.09
CA ILE A 377 10.25 -13.62 -20.68
C ILE A 377 10.74 -14.72 -19.75
N PHE A 378 11.13 -15.88 -20.27
CA PHE A 378 11.62 -17.00 -19.48
C PHE A 378 13.13 -17.13 -19.54
N GLY A 379 13.75 -17.41 -18.39
CA GLY A 379 15.17 -17.69 -18.27
C GLY A 379 16.03 -16.53 -17.78
N SER A 380 17.33 -16.79 -17.66
CA SER A 380 18.32 -15.91 -17.05
C SER A 380 18.64 -14.63 -17.85
N GLY A 381 18.16 -14.51 -19.07
CA GLY A 381 18.36 -13.33 -19.94
C GLY A 381 17.20 -12.30 -19.88
N ALA A 382 16.10 -12.62 -19.22
CA ALA A 382 14.98 -11.72 -19.10
C ALA A 382 15.33 -10.54 -18.18
N SER A 383 15.11 -9.30 -18.63
CA SER A 383 15.35 -8.10 -17.84
C SER A 383 14.36 -7.99 -16.66
N ILE A 384 13.14 -8.46 -16.87
CA ILE A 384 12.08 -8.60 -15.87
C ILE A 384 11.54 -10.02 -16.03
N PRO A 385 11.75 -10.92 -15.06
CA PRO A 385 11.41 -12.33 -15.22
C PRO A 385 9.90 -12.56 -15.09
N THR A 386 9.43 -13.58 -15.84
CA THR A 386 8.15 -14.23 -15.60
C THR A 386 8.42 -15.62 -15.06
N PHE A 387 7.75 -15.97 -13.96
CA PHE A 387 7.82 -17.26 -13.31
C PHE A 387 6.60 -18.11 -13.65
N VAL A 388 6.76 -19.42 -13.65
CA VAL A 388 5.68 -20.37 -13.89
C VAL A 388 5.27 -21.00 -12.57
N GLN A 389 3.98 -21.04 -12.27
CA GLN A 389 3.42 -21.68 -11.10
C GLN A 389 2.50 -22.83 -11.52
N LEU A 390 2.61 -23.96 -10.79
CA LEU A 390 1.86 -25.18 -11.07
C LEU A 390 0.51 -25.17 -10.38
N ASP A 391 -0.51 -24.63 -11.08
CA ASP A 391 -1.90 -24.60 -10.63
C ASP A 391 -2.12 -23.82 -9.31
N ASN A 392 -3.19 -24.13 -8.57
CA ASN A 392 -3.61 -23.48 -7.34
C ASN A 392 -4.25 -24.51 -6.41
N GLU A 393 -3.78 -24.62 -5.17
CA GLU A 393 -4.37 -25.39 -4.07
C GLU A 393 -4.88 -26.79 -4.43
N PRO A 394 -3.99 -27.67 -4.93
CA PRO A 394 -4.40 -28.95 -5.52
C PRO A 394 -5.15 -29.87 -4.54
N GLU A 395 -4.90 -29.72 -3.26
CA GLU A 395 -5.58 -30.50 -2.21
C GLU A 395 -7.09 -30.15 -2.13
N LEU A 396 -7.48 -28.98 -2.58
CA LEU A 396 -8.85 -28.48 -2.52
C LEU A 396 -9.65 -28.70 -3.82
N TRP A 397 -9.06 -29.20 -4.91
CA TRP A 397 -9.78 -29.34 -6.20
C TRP A 397 -11.09 -30.13 -6.08
N ASN A 398 -11.15 -31.13 -5.21
CA ASN A 398 -12.35 -31.91 -4.93
C ASN A 398 -13.45 -31.16 -4.16
N SER A 399 -13.22 -29.91 -3.79
CA SER A 399 -14.19 -29.01 -3.14
C SER A 399 -14.34 -27.68 -3.90
N THR A 400 -13.26 -27.16 -4.45
CA THR A 400 -13.26 -25.90 -5.19
C THR A 400 -13.66 -26.08 -6.66
N HIS A 401 -13.36 -27.24 -7.27
CA HIS A 401 -13.65 -27.58 -8.67
C HIS A 401 -14.39 -28.93 -8.78
N LEU A 402 -15.48 -29.08 -8.05
CA LEU A 402 -16.31 -30.29 -8.05
C LEU A 402 -16.82 -30.68 -9.45
N GLU A 403 -17.07 -29.68 -10.31
CA GLU A 403 -17.57 -29.83 -11.67
C GLU A 403 -16.54 -30.44 -12.62
N ALA A 404 -15.24 -30.31 -12.28
CA ALA A 404 -14.11 -30.80 -13.06
C ALA A 404 -13.40 -31.99 -12.39
N GLN A 405 -13.15 -31.91 -11.09
CA GLN A 405 -12.45 -32.95 -10.32
C GLN A 405 -13.38 -34.04 -9.79
N GLY A 406 -14.66 -33.71 -9.55
CA GLY A 406 -15.56 -34.52 -8.74
C GLY A 406 -15.18 -34.46 -7.24
N SER A 407 -15.86 -35.28 -6.42
CA SER A 407 -15.69 -35.28 -4.96
C SER A 407 -14.50 -36.10 -4.46
N THR A 408 -13.76 -36.78 -5.32
CA THR A 408 -12.60 -37.59 -4.93
C THR A 408 -11.34 -36.73 -4.95
N PRO A 409 -10.62 -36.61 -3.80
CA PRO A 409 -9.35 -35.93 -3.76
C PRO A 409 -8.34 -36.56 -4.72
N ILE A 410 -7.46 -35.75 -5.28
CA ILE A 410 -6.29 -36.27 -5.98
C ILE A 410 -5.33 -36.89 -4.96
N SER A 411 -4.85 -38.13 -5.20
CA SER A 411 -3.85 -38.72 -4.31
C SER A 411 -2.49 -38.01 -4.45
N SER A 412 -1.72 -38.04 -3.37
CA SER A 412 -0.38 -37.47 -3.34
C SER A 412 0.54 -38.05 -4.44
N ASP A 413 0.44 -39.38 -4.70
CA ASP A 413 1.21 -40.05 -5.78
C ASP A 413 0.84 -39.55 -7.16
N ASN A 414 -0.45 -39.39 -7.44
CA ASN A 414 -0.92 -38.88 -8.72
C ASN A 414 -0.52 -37.41 -8.91
N TYR A 415 -0.59 -36.62 -7.85
CA TYR A 415 -0.16 -35.22 -7.90
C TYR A 415 1.35 -35.10 -8.18
N ILE A 416 2.18 -35.88 -7.48
CA ILE A 416 3.63 -35.92 -7.73
C ILE A 416 3.93 -36.32 -9.19
N THR A 417 3.24 -37.34 -9.69
CA THR A 417 3.40 -37.78 -11.10
C THR A 417 3.05 -36.67 -12.10
N LYS A 418 1.91 -36.00 -11.91
CA LYS A 418 1.51 -34.85 -12.75
C LYS A 418 2.54 -33.73 -12.67
N THR A 419 3.01 -33.38 -11.48
CA THR A 419 4.06 -32.36 -11.30
C THR A 419 5.31 -32.70 -12.11
N ILE A 420 5.82 -33.91 -12.00
CA ILE A 420 7.02 -34.37 -12.72
C ILE A 420 6.80 -34.26 -14.24
N ASN A 421 5.68 -34.76 -14.76
CA ASN A 421 5.40 -34.74 -16.20
C ASN A 421 5.31 -33.32 -16.76
N LEU A 422 4.54 -32.45 -16.09
CA LEU A 422 4.35 -31.09 -16.54
C LEU A 422 5.65 -30.27 -16.45
N THR A 423 6.40 -30.40 -15.36
CA THR A 423 7.68 -29.68 -15.22
C THR A 423 8.69 -30.14 -16.27
N GLN A 424 8.77 -31.44 -16.61
CA GLN A 424 9.59 -31.93 -17.73
C GLN A 424 9.16 -31.31 -19.06
N ALA A 425 7.86 -31.29 -19.35
CA ALA A 425 7.35 -30.73 -20.60
C ALA A 425 7.70 -29.24 -20.74
N ILE A 426 7.60 -28.47 -19.65
CA ILE A 426 7.97 -27.04 -19.64
C ILE A 426 9.50 -26.87 -19.75
N LYS A 427 10.29 -27.62 -18.96
CA LYS A 427 11.77 -27.55 -18.99
C LYS A 427 12.37 -28.03 -20.30
N ASP A 428 11.70 -28.90 -21.04
CA ASP A 428 12.09 -29.29 -22.41
C ASP A 428 12.10 -28.07 -23.36
N GLN A 429 11.22 -27.09 -23.14
CA GLN A 429 11.13 -25.87 -23.94
C GLN A 429 12.01 -24.74 -23.36
N PHE A 430 11.99 -24.58 -22.05
CA PHE A 430 12.66 -23.50 -21.31
C PHE A 430 13.45 -24.08 -20.12
N PRO A 431 14.67 -24.60 -20.35
CA PRO A 431 15.45 -25.29 -19.32
C PRO A 431 15.75 -24.45 -18.07
N ASP A 432 15.79 -23.12 -18.21
CA ASP A 432 16.18 -22.18 -17.16
C ASP A 432 14.97 -21.42 -16.58
N VAL A 433 13.73 -21.74 -16.97
CA VAL A 433 12.53 -21.13 -16.38
C VAL A 433 12.41 -21.54 -14.92
N THR A 434 12.08 -20.59 -14.04
CA THR A 434 11.82 -20.86 -12.61
C THR A 434 10.39 -21.35 -12.43
N ILE A 435 10.22 -22.54 -11.85
CA ILE A 435 8.92 -23.18 -11.62
C ILE A 435 8.62 -23.26 -10.13
N PHE A 436 7.40 -22.85 -9.76
CA PHE A 436 6.84 -22.85 -8.40
C PHE A 436 5.84 -24.01 -8.24
N GLY A 437 5.90 -24.68 -7.12
CA GLY A 437 4.96 -25.72 -6.70
C GLY A 437 5.35 -26.30 -5.33
N PRO A 438 4.47 -27.03 -4.67
CA PRO A 438 3.17 -27.55 -5.11
C PRO A 438 1.98 -26.57 -4.99
N VAL A 439 2.16 -25.38 -4.44
CA VAL A 439 1.11 -24.36 -4.25
C VAL A 439 0.02 -24.81 -3.26
N HIS A 440 0.47 -25.28 -2.10
CA HIS A 440 -0.43 -25.73 -1.04
C HIS A 440 -1.38 -24.66 -0.55
N TYR A 441 -2.64 -25.03 -0.23
CA TYR A 441 -3.60 -24.09 0.37
C TYR A 441 -3.26 -23.69 1.82
N GLY A 442 -2.38 -24.43 2.50
CA GLY A 442 -2.00 -24.18 3.88
C GLY A 442 -1.28 -25.33 4.54
N PHE A 443 -1.27 -25.32 5.88
CA PHE A 443 -0.53 -26.27 6.69
C PHE A 443 -0.90 -27.74 6.42
N GLU A 444 -2.20 -28.05 6.27
CA GLU A 444 -2.66 -29.43 6.08
C GLU A 444 -2.15 -30.04 4.78
N GLY A 445 -2.01 -29.25 3.71
CA GLY A 445 -1.38 -29.69 2.47
C GLY A 445 0.07 -30.07 2.65
N ILE A 446 0.84 -29.23 3.34
CA ILE A 446 2.26 -29.47 3.67
C ILE A 446 2.42 -30.69 4.60
N TYR A 447 1.50 -30.84 5.55
CA TYR A 447 1.58 -31.82 6.62
C TYR A 447 1.09 -33.20 6.18
N SER A 448 -0.20 -33.35 5.89
CA SER A 448 -0.81 -34.67 5.72
C SER A 448 -1.43 -34.93 4.36
N TRP A 449 -1.42 -33.97 3.43
CA TRP A 449 -2.15 -34.04 2.17
C TRP A 449 -3.63 -34.37 2.40
N GLN A 450 -4.33 -33.50 3.15
CA GLN A 450 -5.73 -33.68 3.54
C GLN A 450 -6.01 -34.99 4.30
N GLY A 451 -5.09 -35.41 5.16
CA GLY A 451 -5.23 -36.62 5.96
C GLY A 451 -4.96 -37.93 5.21
N GLU A 452 -4.46 -37.91 3.97
CA GLU A 452 -4.06 -39.12 3.23
C GLU A 452 -2.85 -39.76 3.88
N LEU A 453 -1.89 -38.97 4.37
CA LEU A 453 -0.65 -39.45 4.94
C LEU A 453 -0.72 -39.53 6.46
N ALA A 454 -0.13 -40.58 7.04
CA ALA A 454 0.03 -40.73 8.47
C ALA A 454 1.21 -39.88 8.98
N ALA A 455 1.09 -38.58 8.82
CA ALA A 455 2.09 -37.61 9.27
C ALA A 455 2.12 -37.54 10.81
N THR A 456 3.30 -37.26 11.38
CA THR A 456 3.48 -37.21 12.83
C THR A 456 4.00 -35.83 13.29
N PRO A 457 3.67 -35.43 14.51
CA PRO A 457 4.05 -34.11 15.05
C PRO A 457 5.58 -33.87 15.11
N ASP A 458 6.37 -34.94 15.25
CA ASP A 458 7.83 -34.90 15.25
C ASP A 458 8.45 -34.59 13.87
N GLY A 459 7.60 -34.45 12.85
CA GLY A 459 8.00 -34.07 11.49
C GLY A 459 8.23 -35.26 10.55
N ALA A 460 7.90 -36.49 10.96
CA ALA A 460 8.02 -37.65 10.07
C ALA A 460 6.75 -37.83 9.21
N ASN A 461 6.96 -38.35 8.00
CA ASN A 461 5.92 -38.67 7.01
C ASN A 461 5.03 -37.47 6.58
N TRP A 462 5.55 -36.27 6.62
CA TRP A 462 4.86 -35.15 6.02
C TRP A 462 4.79 -35.28 4.48
N PHE A 463 3.85 -34.61 3.84
CA PHE A 463 3.80 -34.65 2.39
C PHE A 463 5.12 -34.17 1.77
N SER A 464 5.76 -33.16 2.36
CA SER A 464 7.08 -32.66 1.93
C SER A 464 8.16 -33.78 1.94
N ASP A 465 8.11 -34.75 2.89
CA ASP A 465 9.06 -35.88 2.94
C ASP A 465 8.83 -36.91 1.81
N LYS A 466 7.67 -36.89 1.19
CA LYS A 466 7.34 -37.70 0.02
C LYS A 466 7.62 -36.95 -1.29
N TYR A 467 7.23 -35.67 -1.35
CA TYR A 467 7.30 -34.83 -2.51
C TYR A 467 8.74 -34.44 -2.90
N LEU A 468 9.50 -33.92 -1.93
CA LEU A 468 10.86 -33.45 -2.18
C LEU A 468 11.81 -34.54 -2.72
N PRO A 469 11.92 -35.72 -2.11
CA PRO A 469 12.75 -36.78 -2.66
C PRO A 469 12.30 -37.29 -4.02
N ALA A 470 10.99 -37.33 -4.28
CA ALA A 470 10.47 -37.75 -5.59
C ALA A 470 10.88 -36.76 -6.71
N LEU A 471 10.74 -35.47 -6.45
CA LEU A 471 11.16 -34.40 -7.37
C LEU A 471 12.70 -34.35 -7.53
N GLN A 472 13.47 -34.57 -6.45
CA GLN A 472 14.93 -34.65 -6.51
C GLN A 472 15.40 -35.84 -7.38
N ASN A 473 14.80 -37.02 -7.21
CA ASN A 473 15.13 -38.20 -8.02
C ASN A 473 14.77 -37.98 -9.49
N ALA A 474 13.60 -37.42 -9.77
CA ALA A 474 13.19 -37.09 -11.13
C ALA A 474 14.12 -36.02 -11.75
N SER A 475 14.51 -34.99 -11.02
CA SER A 475 15.45 -33.95 -11.43
C SER A 475 16.82 -34.53 -11.72
N THR A 476 17.31 -35.45 -10.89
CA THR A 476 18.58 -36.14 -11.11
C THR A 476 18.54 -36.96 -12.39
N THR A 477 17.44 -37.66 -12.63
CA THR A 477 17.24 -38.47 -13.85
C THR A 477 17.14 -37.57 -15.10
N TYR A 478 16.49 -36.43 -14.98
CA TYR A 478 16.34 -35.43 -16.06
C TYR A 478 17.63 -34.65 -16.32
N GLY A 479 18.49 -34.52 -15.32
CA GLY A 479 19.78 -33.82 -15.41
C GLY A 479 19.77 -32.33 -15.02
N LYS A 480 18.60 -31.80 -14.63
CA LYS A 480 18.42 -30.42 -14.13
C LYS A 480 17.28 -30.40 -13.10
N PRO A 481 17.22 -29.38 -12.22
CA PRO A 481 16.06 -29.19 -11.35
C PRO A 481 14.76 -29.06 -12.16
N LEU A 482 13.79 -29.88 -11.87
CA LEU A 482 12.44 -29.82 -12.44
C LEU A 482 11.57 -28.79 -11.72
N LEU A 483 11.79 -28.63 -10.41
CA LEU A 483 11.12 -27.64 -9.58
C LEU A 483 12.17 -26.77 -8.88
N ASP A 484 11.96 -25.46 -8.87
CA ASP A 484 12.94 -24.49 -8.35
C ASP A 484 12.50 -23.89 -7.01
N VAL A 485 11.19 -23.81 -6.76
CA VAL A 485 10.61 -23.11 -5.62
C VAL A 485 9.51 -23.96 -5.00
N TYR A 486 9.64 -24.24 -3.71
CA TYR A 486 8.57 -24.84 -2.90
C TYR A 486 7.59 -23.74 -2.50
N ASP A 487 6.37 -23.83 -2.96
CA ASP A 487 5.35 -22.79 -2.85
C ASP A 487 4.15 -23.25 -2.02
N PHE A 488 3.66 -22.36 -1.16
CA PHE A 488 2.47 -22.61 -0.35
C PHE A 488 1.75 -21.30 0.00
N HIS A 489 0.50 -21.41 0.41
CA HIS A 489 -0.30 -20.33 0.94
C HIS A 489 -0.27 -20.35 2.48
N TRP A 490 -0.32 -19.16 3.09
CA TRP A 490 -0.32 -19.03 4.55
C TRP A 490 -1.35 -18.01 5.04
N TYR A 491 -2.55 -18.49 5.23
CA TYR A 491 -3.59 -17.75 5.94
C TYR A 491 -3.52 -18.15 7.41
N SER A 492 -3.05 -17.25 8.29
CA SER A 492 -2.78 -17.58 9.69
C SER A 492 -3.99 -18.22 10.37
N GLU A 493 -3.75 -19.33 11.08
CA GLU A 493 -4.76 -20.06 11.86
C GLU A 493 -4.88 -19.59 13.31
N ALA A 494 -4.07 -18.59 13.71
CA ALA A 494 -4.14 -18.01 15.04
C ALA A 494 -5.54 -17.45 15.37
N THR A 495 -5.97 -17.63 16.62
CA THR A 495 -7.26 -17.14 17.10
C THR A 495 -7.12 -16.31 18.37
N ASP A 496 -8.12 -15.45 18.65
CA ASP A 496 -8.29 -14.75 19.94
C ASP A 496 -8.86 -15.68 21.03
N GLY A 497 -9.06 -16.97 20.73
CA GLY A 497 -9.77 -17.97 21.52
C GLY A 497 -11.13 -18.36 20.91
N SER A 498 -11.61 -17.63 19.92
CA SER A 498 -12.90 -17.88 19.26
C SER A 498 -12.87 -17.59 17.76
N THR A 499 -12.20 -16.52 17.33
CA THR A 499 -12.23 -16.01 15.95
C THR A 499 -10.84 -16.09 15.35
N ARG A 500 -10.73 -16.68 14.16
CA ARG A 500 -9.50 -16.71 13.37
C ARG A 500 -9.10 -15.30 12.95
N VAL A 501 -7.81 -14.98 13.02
CA VAL A 501 -7.30 -13.61 12.78
C VAL A 501 -7.66 -13.08 11.40
N THR A 502 -7.68 -13.92 10.37
CA THR A 502 -8.06 -13.54 8.99
C THR A 502 -9.51 -13.04 8.88
N ASN A 503 -10.38 -13.36 9.84
CA ASN A 503 -11.76 -12.88 9.90
C ASN A 503 -11.90 -11.56 10.69
N LEU A 504 -10.83 -11.06 11.29
CA LEU A 504 -10.81 -9.84 12.10
C LEU A 504 -10.51 -8.62 11.23
N THR A 505 -11.51 -8.14 10.50
CA THR A 505 -11.35 -7.06 9.49
C THR A 505 -11.84 -5.69 9.97
N SER A 506 -12.46 -5.61 11.16
CA SER A 506 -13.05 -4.39 11.71
C SER A 506 -12.00 -3.31 12.05
N SER A 507 -12.41 -2.06 12.01
CA SER A 507 -11.63 -0.93 12.54
C SER A 507 -11.61 -0.87 14.08
N THR A 508 -12.53 -1.58 14.73
CA THR A 508 -12.61 -1.69 16.20
C THR A 508 -12.42 -3.14 16.60
N LEU A 509 -11.28 -3.43 17.24
CA LEU A 509 -10.90 -4.76 17.70
C LEU A 509 -10.69 -4.77 19.21
N ALA A 510 -11.07 -5.87 19.86
CA ALA A 510 -10.76 -6.10 21.28
C ALA A 510 -9.24 -6.32 21.46
N ALA A 511 -8.73 -6.05 22.66
CA ALA A 511 -7.29 -6.18 22.93
C ALA A 511 -6.74 -7.59 22.66
N ALA A 512 -7.50 -8.66 22.92
CA ALA A 512 -7.11 -10.02 22.60
C ALA A 512 -7.00 -10.25 21.07
N GLN A 513 -7.93 -9.68 20.30
CA GLN A 513 -7.93 -9.74 18.84
C GLN A 513 -6.73 -9.02 18.25
N VAL A 514 -6.44 -7.82 18.73
CA VAL A 514 -5.24 -7.07 18.35
C VAL A 514 -3.98 -7.90 18.62
N GLN A 515 -3.87 -8.49 19.82
CA GLN A 515 -2.71 -9.31 20.18
C GLN A 515 -2.60 -10.58 19.31
N ALA A 516 -3.71 -11.25 19.01
CA ALA A 516 -3.70 -12.40 18.12
C ALA A 516 -3.15 -12.02 16.72
N ILE A 517 -3.60 -10.90 16.14
CA ILE A 517 -3.13 -10.42 14.83
C ILE A 517 -1.64 -10.07 14.87
N VAL A 518 -1.20 -9.21 15.79
CA VAL A 518 0.18 -8.71 15.80
C VAL A 518 1.22 -9.75 16.18
N GLN A 519 0.82 -10.85 16.83
CA GLN A 519 1.71 -11.95 17.15
C GLN A 519 1.73 -13.05 16.11
N SER A 520 0.69 -13.18 15.26
CA SER A 520 0.51 -14.29 14.33
C SER A 520 1.67 -14.48 13.33
N PRO A 521 2.38 -13.47 12.82
CA PRO A 521 3.52 -13.70 11.94
C PRO A 521 4.67 -14.50 12.57
N ARG A 522 4.77 -14.51 13.91
CA ARG A 522 5.78 -15.29 14.63
C ARG A 522 5.68 -16.78 14.40
N SER A 523 4.50 -17.30 14.06
CA SER A 523 4.28 -18.71 13.75
C SER A 523 5.11 -19.20 12.56
N LEU A 524 5.50 -18.29 11.68
CA LEU A 524 6.35 -18.61 10.54
C LEU A 524 7.77 -19.02 10.93
N TRP A 525 8.31 -18.53 12.07
CA TRP A 525 9.74 -18.75 12.35
C TRP A 525 10.12 -18.88 13.83
N ASP A 526 9.38 -18.25 14.76
CA ASP A 526 9.82 -18.06 16.15
C ASP A 526 9.61 -19.33 16.98
N PRO A 527 10.68 -19.96 17.49
CA PRO A 527 10.58 -21.18 18.30
C PRO A 527 10.03 -20.93 19.70
N THR A 528 9.86 -19.67 20.12
CA THR A 528 9.34 -19.31 21.45
C THR A 528 7.86 -18.97 21.44
N TYR A 529 7.25 -18.87 20.25
CA TYR A 529 5.84 -18.52 20.11
C TYR A 529 4.98 -19.71 19.76
N LYS A 530 4.08 -20.06 20.66
CA LYS A 530 3.01 -21.03 20.43
C LYS A 530 1.71 -20.24 20.25
N GLU A 531 1.20 -20.19 19.02
CA GLU A 531 -0.09 -19.53 18.75
C GLU A 531 -1.26 -20.35 19.28
N ASN A 532 -2.40 -19.73 19.47
CA ASN A 532 -3.63 -20.46 19.75
C ASN A 532 -4.31 -20.82 18.44
N SER A 533 -4.07 -22.04 17.96
CA SER A 533 -4.64 -22.60 16.72
C SER A 533 -4.79 -24.12 16.85
N TRP A 534 -5.59 -24.72 15.95
CA TRP A 534 -5.69 -26.17 15.83
C TRP A 534 -4.33 -26.81 15.50
N ILE A 535 -3.49 -26.13 14.73
CA ILE A 535 -2.15 -26.64 14.36
C ILE A 535 -1.32 -26.91 15.62
N THR A 536 -1.27 -25.94 16.52
CA THR A 536 -0.47 -26.07 17.75
C THR A 536 -1.16 -26.85 18.84
N ASN A 537 -2.51 -26.86 18.89
CA ASN A 537 -3.26 -27.48 19.98
C ASN A 537 -3.54 -28.94 19.69
N ASP A 538 -3.91 -29.30 18.45
CA ASP A 538 -4.40 -30.61 18.09
C ASP A 538 -3.36 -31.43 17.31
N VAL A 539 -2.42 -30.78 16.60
CA VAL A 539 -1.44 -31.46 15.75
C VAL A 539 -0.04 -31.44 16.38
N LEU A 540 0.61 -30.28 16.50
CA LEU A 540 2.04 -30.20 16.82
C LEU A 540 2.34 -30.26 18.32
N GLY A 541 1.50 -29.72 19.18
CA GLY A 541 1.78 -29.58 20.62
C GLY A 541 2.84 -28.51 20.96
N GLU A 542 3.53 -27.96 19.95
CA GLU A 542 4.65 -27.03 20.06
C GLU A 542 4.55 -25.86 19.06
N PRO A 543 5.46 -24.85 19.08
CA PRO A 543 5.52 -23.79 18.08
C PRO A 543 5.61 -24.30 16.64
N ILE A 544 4.90 -23.62 15.73
CA ILE A 544 4.85 -24.05 14.32
C ILE A 544 6.21 -23.94 13.64
N LYS A 545 6.88 -22.80 13.73
CA LYS A 545 8.21 -22.56 13.09
C LYS A 545 8.24 -23.03 11.63
N LEU A 546 7.25 -22.66 10.83
CA LEU A 546 7.01 -23.29 9.54
C LEU A 546 8.21 -23.18 8.59
N LEU A 547 8.75 -21.96 8.42
CA LEU A 547 9.87 -21.74 7.50
C LEU A 547 11.15 -22.49 7.89
N PRO A 548 11.61 -22.48 9.17
CA PRO A 548 12.74 -23.33 9.58
C PRO A 548 12.51 -24.82 9.41
N ARG A 549 11.27 -25.32 9.68
CA ARG A 549 10.95 -26.74 9.47
C ARG A 549 11.02 -27.12 8.00
N LEU A 550 10.40 -26.33 7.14
CA LEU A 550 10.38 -26.59 5.71
C LEU A 550 11.79 -26.46 5.09
N GLN A 551 12.56 -25.45 5.52
CA GLN A 551 13.95 -25.30 5.07
C GLN A 551 14.81 -26.52 5.44
N ALA A 552 14.65 -27.05 6.66
CA ALA A 552 15.39 -28.24 7.08
C ALA A 552 15.06 -29.48 6.22
N LYS A 553 13.80 -29.65 5.81
CA LYS A 553 13.38 -30.72 4.87
C LYS A 553 13.96 -30.50 3.46
N ILE A 554 13.92 -29.25 2.98
CA ILE A 554 14.51 -28.90 1.69
C ILE A 554 16.02 -29.15 1.70
N ASP A 555 16.74 -28.75 2.75
CA ASP A 555 18.18 -28.95 2.85
C ASP A 555 18.56 -30.44 2.87
N ALA A 556 17.69 -31.29 3.44
CA ALA A 556 17.90 -32.73 3.50
C ALA A 556 17.57 -33.44 2.18
N ASP A 557 16.45 -33.10 1.54
CA ASP A 557 15.81 -33.91 0.51
C ASP A 557 15.87 -33.31 -0.90
N PHE A 558 15.98 -31.97 -1.01
CA PHE A 558 16.17 -31.28 -2.30
C PHE A 558 16.99 -29.98 -2.10
N PRO A 559 18.27 -30.07 -1.77
CA PRO A 559 19.08 -28.91 -1.42
C PRO A 559 19.18 -27.90 -2.57
N GLY A 560 19.03 -26.62 -2.23
CA GLY A 560 19.05 -25.50 -3.16
C GLY A 560 17.68 -25.06 -3.69
N MET A 561 16.60 -25.80 -3.41
CA MET A 561 15.23 -25.34 -3.68
C MET A 561 14.92 -24.12 -2.80
N LYS A 562 14.21 -23.16 -3.35
CA LYS A 562 13.81 -21.92 -2.66
C LYS A 562 12.40 -22.09 -2.06
N ILE A 563 11.99 -21.16 -1.19
CA ILE A 563 10.66 -21.13 -0.59
C ILE A 563 9.90 -19.88 -1.09
N ALA A 564 8.62 -20.05 -1.44
CA ALA A 564 7.69 -18.95 -1.71
C ALA A 564 6.40 -19.09 -0.89
N ILE A 565 5.73 -17.94 -0.69
CA ILE A 565 4.42 -17.83 -0.06
C ILE A 565 3.56 -16.95 -0.97
N THR A 566 2.85 -17.58 -1.91
CA THR A 566 2.19 -16.84 -2.99
C THR A 566 0.76 -16.40 -2.67
N GLU A 567 0.24 -16.80 -1.53
CA GLU A 567 -0.92 -16.18 -0.89
C GLU A 567 -0.73 -16.16 0.63
N TYR A 568 -0.98 -15.03 1.26
CA TYR A 568 -0.96 -14.92 2.72
C TYR A 568 -1.78 -13.74 3.23
N GLU A 569 -2.25 -13.84 4.47
CA GLU A 569 -2.91 -12.76 5.20
C GLU A 569 -2.97 -13.06 6.71
N ASN A 570 -3.00 -11.99 7.53
CA ASN A 570 -3.08 -12.08 8.99
C ASN A 570 -4.28 -11.30 9.58
N GLY A 571 -5.17 -10.73 8.75
CA GLY A 571 -6.27 -9.90 9.21
C GLY A 571 -5.87 -8.47 9.60
N GLY A 572 -6.80 -7.75 10.23
CA GLY A 572 -6.57 -6.35 10.62
C GLY A 572 -6.73 -5.34 9.48
N ASN A 573 -7.53 -5.65 8.47
CA ASN A 573 -7.72 -4.87 7.24
C ASN A 573 -7.88 -3.36 7.49
N ASN A 574 -8.66 -3.00 8.51
CA ASN A 574 -9.03 -1.63 8.87
C ASN A 574 -8.47 -1.18 10.23
N HIS A 575 -7.42 -1.84 10.73
CA HIS A 575 -6.81 -1.56 12.02
C HIS A 575 -5.28 -1.58 11.94
N ILE A 576 -4.59 -0.78 12.76
CA ILE A 576 -3.11 -0.70 12.82
C ILE A 576 -2.45 -2.07 13.04
N ALA A 577 -3.15 -3.03 13.64
CA ALA A 577 -2.67 -4.40 13.81
C ALA A 577 -2.32 -5.06 12.48
N GLY A 578 -3.10 -4.80 11.41
CA GLY A 578 -2.80 -5.31 10.07
C GLY A 578 -1.51 -4.71 9.49
N THR A 579 -1.26 -3.41 9.71
CA THR A 579 0.01 -2.77 9.33
C THR A 579 1.20 -3.43 10.03
N ILE A 580 1.05 -3.70 11.34
CA ILE A 580 2.07 -4.33 12.17
C ILE A 580 2.35 -5.75 11.68
N ALA A 581 1.31 -6.58 11.49
CA ALA A 581 1.45 -7.95 11.04
C ALA A 581 2.08 -8.02 9.63
N GLN A 582 1.66 -7.14 8.71
CA GLN A 582 2.22 -7.09 7.37
C GLN A 582 3.69 -6.66 7.35
N ALA A 583 4.04 -5.63 8.11
CA ALA A 583 5.45 -5.20 8.23
C ALA A 583 6.31 -6.31 8.84
N ASP A 584 5.78 -7.04 9.80
CA ASP A 584 6.44 -8.17 10.44
C ASP A 584 6.68 -9.34 9.45
N ASN A 585 5.67 -9.69 8.64
CA ASN A 585 5.82 -10.68 7.57
C ASN A 585 6.97 -10.32 6.62
N LEU A 586 7.00 -9.07 6.12
CA LEU A 586 8.05 -8.64 5.17
C LEU A 586 9.46 -8.75 5.79
N GLY A 587 9.60 -8.36 7.05
CA GLY A 587 10.85 -8.51 7.79
C GLY A 587 11.26 -9.96 8.00
N ILE A 588 10.30 -10.83 8.33
CA ILE A 588 10.49 -12.30 8.46
C ILE A 588 10.92 -12.88 7.11
N PHE A 589 10.23 -12.55 6.01
CA PHE A 589 10.56 -13.07 4.69
C PHE A 589 12.00 -12.72 4.29
N GLY A 590 12.41 -11.47 4.46
CA GLY A 590 13.79 -11.06 4.21
C GLY A 590 14.82 -11.79 5.10
N GLY A 591 14.54 -11.89 6.40
CA GLY A 591 15.42 -12.54 7.37
C GLY A 591 15.50 -14.07 7.21
N GLN A 592 14.42 -14.73 6.83
CA GLN A 592 14.36 -16.18 6.60
C GLN A 592 14.80 -16.58 5.19
N GLY A 593 14.96 -15.64 4.25
CA GLY A 593 15.41 -15.93 2.89
C GLY A 593 14.31 -16.46 1.97
N VAL A 594 13.05 -16.07 2.21
CA VAL A 594 11.93 -16.35 1.31
C VAL A 594 12.24 -15.76 -0.06
N PHE A 595 12.02 -16.54 -1.12
CA PHE A 595 12.31 -16.13 -2.49
C PHE A 595 11.25 -15.21 -3.08
N ALA A 596 9.98 -15.55 -2.89
CA ALA A 596 8.86 -14.74 -3.38
C ALA A 596 7.70 -14.76 -2.39
N ALA A 597 6.98 -13.64 -2.29
CA ALA A 597 5.77 -13.55 -1.49
C ALA A 597 4.79 -12.59 -2.11
N THR A 598 3.51 -13.01 -2.26
CA THR A 598 2.44 -12.17 -2.81
C THR A 598 1.24 -12.20 -1.87
N LEU A 599 0.87 -11.04 -1.32
CA LEU A 599 -0.30 -10.90 -0.46
C LEU A 599 -1.58 -11.12 -1.27
N TRP A 600 -2.55 -11.88 -0.72
CA TRP A 600 -3.89 -11.98 -1.30
C TRP A 600 -4.81 -10.93 -0.70
N PRO A 601 -5.35 -9.97 -1.50
CA PRO A 601 -6.16 -8.88 -0.96
C PRO A 601 -7.60 -9.33 -0.69
N LEU A 602 -7.91 -9.71 0.55
CA LEU A 602 -9.28 -10.02 0.98
C LEU A 602 -10.06 -8.74 1.30
N GLY A 603 -10.72 -8.16 0.31
CA GLY A 603 -11.52 -6.94 0.44
C GLY A 603 -10.67 -5.65 0.45
N ASP A 604 -11.19 -4.62 1.15
CA ASP A 604 -10.47 -3.36 1.31
C ASP A 604 -9.46 -3.49 2.47
N ILE A 605 -8.18 -3.24 2.20
CA ILE A 605 -7.06 -3.57 3.10
C ILE A 605 -6.09 -2.39 3.33
N PRO A 606 -6.56 -1.16 3.56
CA PRO A 606 -5.69 0.02 3.58
C PRO A 606 -4.58 -0.05 4.65
N TYR A 607 -4.86 -0.63 5.81
CA TYR A 607 -3.86 -0.79 6.87
C TYR A 607 -2.84 -1.90 6.55
N ILE A 608 -3.25 -2.99 5.93
CA ILE A 608 -2.31 -4.04 5.51
C ILE A 608 -1.37 -3.48 4.44
N LEU A 609 -1.88 -2.76 3.44
CA LEU A 609 -1.06 -2.11 2.40
C LEU A 609 -0.06 -1.09 2.99
N ALA A 610 -0.39 -0.46 4.12
CA ALA A 610 0.53 0.44 4.81
C ALA A 610 1.79 -0.28 5.31
N GLY A 611 1.70 -1.57 5.66
CA GLY A 611 2.85 -2.38 6.07
C GLY A 611 3.96 -2.46 5.01
N PHE A 612 3.60 -2.54 3.73
CA PHE A 612 4.57 -2.48 2.63
C PHE A 612 5.32 -1.14 2.61
N ARG A 613 4.63 -0.04 2.92
CA ARG A 613 5.22 1.31 2.90
C ARG A 613 6.26 1.52 3.99
N ALA A 614 6.31 0.68 5.02
CA ALA A 614 7.42 0.68 5.99
C ALA A 614 8.75 0.20 5.37
N PHE A 615 8.68 -0.57 4.27
CA PHE A 615 9.83 -1.14 3.57
C PHE A 615 10.06 -0.50 2.19
N ARG A 616 9.00 0.03 1.55
CA ARG A 616 9.04 0.54 0.17
C ARG A 616 8.34 1.89 0.10
N GLY A 617 9.10 2.97 -0.10
CA GLY A 617 8.57 4.33 -0.16
C GLY A 617 8.19 4.92 1.20
N PHE A 618 8.94 4.61 2.27
CA PHE A 618 8.65 5.10 3.62
C PHE A 618 8.84 6.62 3.78
N ASP A 619 9.59 7.23 2.88
CA ASP A 619 9.79 8.69 2.76
C ASP A 619 8.70 9.39 1.91
N GLY A 620 7.74 8.63 1.39
CA GLY A 620 6.77 9.08 0.39
C GLY A 620 7.31 9.13 -1.05
N GLY A 621 8.55 8.69 -1.25
CA GLY A 621 9.25 8.63 -2.53
C GLY A 621 9.75 7.21 -2.85
N THR A 622 11.05 7.06 -3.07
CA THR A 622 11.67 5.81 -3.50
C THR A 622 12.53 5.13 -2.45
N ALA A 623 12.64 5.70 -1.23
CA ALA A 623 13.42 5.10 -0.16
C ALA A 623 12.92 3.70 0.17
N HIS A 624 13.82 2.77 0.36
CA HIS A 624 13.50 1.36 0.55
C HIS A 624 14.42 0.69 1.56
N PHE A 625 13.94 -0.39 2.15
CA PHE A 625 14.72 -1.32 2.95
C PHE A 625 15.82 -1.91 2.07
N GLY A 626 17.03 -2.05 2.59
CA GLY A 626 18.19 -2.47 1.80
C GLY A 626 18.04 -3.87 1.21
N ASP A 627 18.97 -4.24 0.36
CA ASP A 627 19.00 -5.53 -0.36
C ASP A 627 19.68 -6.67 0.39
N THR A 628 20.26 -6.36 1.55
CA THR A 628 20.99 -7.33 2.37
C THR A 628 20.51 -7.27 3.81
N SER A 629 19.86 -8.34 4.27
CA SER A 629 19.41 -8.49 5.67
C SER A 629 20.61 -8.68 6.59
N LEU A 630 20.60 -7.97 7.70
CA LEU A 630 21.51 -8.14 8.82
C LEU A 630 20.75 -8.81 9.96
N GLU A 631 21.38 -9.76 10.64
CA GLU A 631 20.77 -10.38 11.81
C GLU A 631 20.51 -9.35 12.89
N ALA A 632 19.27 -9.25 13.33
CA ALA A 632 18.83 -8.37 14.41
C ALA A 632 18.06 -9.17 15.45
N THR A 633 18.58 -9.23 16.67
CA THR A 633 17.97 -9.97 17.78
C THR A 633 17.38 -9.01 18.81
N SER A 634 16.17 -9.31 19.26
CA SER A 634 15.47 -8.53 20.29
C SER A 634 15.54 -9.22 21.64
N SER A 635 15.89 -8.47 22.70
CA SER A 635 15.82 -8.98 24.08
C SER A 635 14.40 -9.26 24.56
N ASN A 636 13.38 -8.76 23.83
CA ASN A 636 11.96 -9.03 24.07
C ASN A 636 11.19 -9.08 22.74
N ILE A 637 11.33 -10.17 22.02
CA ILE A 637 10.70 -10.36 20.70
C ILE A 637 9.17 -10.34 20.74
N ALA A 638 8.57 -10.68 21.87
CA ALA A 638 7.12 -10.62 22.03
C ALA A 638 6.59 -9.18 21.96
N ASN A 639 7.35 -8.22 22.48
CA ASN A 639 6.98 -6.80 22.47
C ASN A 639 7.55 -6.06 21.27
N VAL A 640 8.82 -6.29 20.92
CA VAL A 640 9.48 -5.55 19.83
C VAL A 640 10.19 -6.51 18.90
N ALA A 641 9.77 -6.51 17.64
CA ALA A 641 10.55 -7.10 16.55
C ALA A 641 11.45 -6.06 15.91
N ALA A 642 12.54 -6.51 15.31
CA ALA A 642 13.47 -5.65 14.61
C ALA A 642 14.03 -6.35 13.37
N TYR A 643 14.10 -5.60 12.29
CA TYR A 643 14.70 -6.00 11.02
C TYR A 643 15.72 -4.94 10.63
N ALA A 644 16.91 -5.37 10.22
CA ALA A 644 17.99 -4.49 9.82
C ALA A 644 18.48 -4.86 8.44
N SER A 645 18.85 -3.87 7.65
CA SER A 645 19.43 -4.09 6.33
C SER A 645 20.56 -3.11 6.05
N SER A 646 21.44 -3.53 5.16
CA SER A 646 22.39 -2.67 4.45
C SER A 646 22.04 -2.62 2.97
N ASP A 647 22.51 -1.58 2.30
CA ASP A 647 22.28 -1.36 0.88
C ASP A 647 23.61 -1.46 0.12
N ASN A 648 23.68 -2.36 -0.86
CA ASN A 648 24.90 -2.53 -1.67
C ASN A 648 25.11 -1.38 -2.65
N THR A 649 24.07 -0.60 -2.96
CA THR A 649 24.14 0.54 -3.87
C THR A 649 24.51 1.84 -3.16
N VAL A 650 24.26 1.93 -1.84
CA VAL A 650 24.58 3.09 -0.99
C VAL A 650 25.49 2.64 0.16
N PRO A 651 26.80 2.71 -0.01
CA PRO A 651 27.74 2.24 1.01
C PRO A 651 27.58 2.96 2.35
N GLY A 652 27.42 2.19 3.42
CA GLY A 652 27.27 2.72 4.79
C GLY A 652 25.82 2.99 5.22
N ARG A 653 24.86 3.00 4.30
CA ARG A 653 23.44 3.13 4.65
C ARG A 653 22.95 1.91 5.40
N LEU A 654 22.22 2.17 6.49
CA LEU A 654 21.53 1.14 7.29
C LEU A 654 20.07 1.52 7.44
N VAL A 655 19.18 0.58 7.19
CA VAL A 655 17.73 0.76 7.41
C VAL A 655 17.25 -0.24 8.45
N PHE A 656 16.53 0.28 9.44
CA PHE A 656 15.93 -0.54 10.50
C PHE A 656 14.40 -0.40 10.43
N VAL A 657 13.69 -1.51 10.53
CA VAL A 657 12.26 -1.54 10.76
C VAL A 657 12.01 -2.15 12.14
N LEU A 658 11.55 -1.31 13.07
CA LEU A 658 11.30 -1.66 14.46
C LEU A 658 9.78 -1.70 14.69
N ILE A 659 9.29 -2.81 15.19
CA ILE A 659 7.86 -3.08 15.32
C ILE A 659 7.51 -3.25 16.80
N ASN A 660 6.75 -2.31 17.35
CA ASN A 660 6.20 -2.44 18.70
C ASN A 660 4.81 -3.08 18.65
N ARG A 661 4.72 -4.35 19.07
CA ARG A 661 3.49 -5.13 19.18
C ARG A 661 2.76 -4.90 20.52
N SER A 662 3.42 -4.21 21.45
CA SER A 662 2.88 -3.92 22.79
C SER A 662 1.87 -2.79 22.77
N THR A 663 0.89 -2.82 23.66
CA THR A 663 -0.03 -1.70 23.94
C THR A 663 0.61 -0.58 24.75
N LEU A 664 1.90 -0.70 25.08
CA LEU A 664 2.69 0.32 25.78
C LEU A 664 3.84 0.77 24.88
N SER A 665 4.24 2.03 25.05
CA SER A 665 5.48 2.54 24.42
C SER A 665 6.68 1.76 24.95
N GLN A 666 7.69 1.53 24.07
CA GLN A 666 8.90 0.80 24.39
C GLN A 666 10.14 1.68 24.14
N VAL A 667 10.92 1.95 25.18
CA VAL A 667 12.26 2.54 25.01
C VAL A 667 13.19 1.45 24.50
N THR A 668 13.69 1.61 23.29
CA THR A 668 14.43 0.58 22.57
C THR A 668 15.83 1.09 22.21
N ALA A 669 16.85 0.37 22.64
CA ALA A 669 18.23 0.59 22.22
C ALA A 669 18.56 -0.33 21.04
N VAL A 670 19.10 0.24 19.94
CA VAL A 670 19.71 -0.51 18.85
C VAL A 670 21.21 -0.44 19.01
N THR A 671 21.87 -1.60 19.02
CA THR A 671 23.31 -1.75 19.30
C THR A 671 23.96 -2.70 18.30
N GLY A 672 25.31 -2.73 18.26
CA GLY A 672 26.09 -3.70 17.48
C GLY A 672 26.43 -3.28 16.05
N ALA A 673 25.69 -2.35 15.46
CA ALA A 673 26.03 -1.76 14.18
C ALA A 673 26.88 -0.49 14.35
N SER A 674 27.77 -0.21 13.40
CA SER A 674 28.48 1.08 13.34
C SER A 674 27.54 2.11 12.73
N LEU A 675 27.15 3.11 13.51
CA LEU A 675 26.23 4.18 13.12
C LEU A 675 27.03 5.46 12.87
N SER A 676 26.80 6.11 11.74
CA SER A 676 27.37 7.45 11.48
C SER A 676 26.47 8.21 10.51
N GLY A 677 26.30 9.51 10.74
CA GLY A 677 25.49 10.36 9.87
C GLY A 677 24.20 10.83 10.51
N THR A 678 23.12 10.82 9.76
CA THR A 678 21.79 11.26 10.23
C THR A 678 20.80 10.08 10.19
N ALA A 679 20.14 9.82 11.31
CA ALA A 679 19.01 8.90 11.36
C ALA A 679 17.71 9.66 11.13
N SER A 680 17.04 9.36 10.04
CA SER A 680 15.66 9.84 9.74
C SER A 680 14.66 8.82 10.26
N VAL A 681 13.73 9.24 11.11
CA VAL A 681 12.78 8.36 11.81
C VAL A 681 11.38 8.57 11.26
N TYR A 682 10.81 7.51 10.69
CA TYR A 682 9.46 7.48 10.13
C TYR A 682 8.58 6.56 10.97
N GLN A 683 7.37 7.00 11.32
CA GLN A 683 6.47 6.22 12.19
C GLN A 683 5.07 6.07 11.62
N MET A 684 4.48 4.91 11.83
CA MET A 684 3.06 4.63 11.67
C MET A 684 2.46 4.19 13.01
N THR A 685 1.41 4.90 13.41
CA THR A 685 0.60 4.61 14.60
C THR A 685 -0.88 4.70 14.23
N ALA A 686 -1.78 4.18 15.04
CA ALA A 686 -3.22 4.31 14.80
C ALA A 686 -3.65 5.78 14.66
N THR A 687 -3.11 6.67 15.48
CA THR A 687 -3.43 8.11 15.42
C THR A 687 -2.88 8.78 14.16
N ALA A 688 -1.63 8.47 13.79
CA ALA A 688 -1.01 9.04 12.58
C ALA A 688 -1.70 8.52 11.31
N ALA A 689 -2.17 7.27 11.29
CA ALA A 689 -2.87 6.67 10.16
C ALA A 689 -4.30 7.23 9.97
N SER A 690 -4.91 7.73 11.05
CA SER A 690 -6.28 8.25 11.02
C SER A 690 -6.39 9.46 10.09
N GLY A 691 -7.26 9.37 9.11
CA GLY A 691 -7.50 10.45 8.13
C GLY A 691 -6.51 10.51 6.96
N GLN A 692 -5.53 9.59 6.88
CA GLN A 692 -4.67 9.45 5.71
C GLN A 692 -5.31 8.54 4.64
N SER A 693 -5.14 8.89 3.39
CA SER A 693 -5.51 8.05 2.24
C SER A 693 -4.57 8.37 1.06
N PRO A 694 -3.62 7.51 0.72
CA PRO A 694 -3.24 6.25 1.38
C PRO A 694 -2.50 6.46 2.72
N ILE A 695 -2.56 5.44 3.61
CA ILE A 695 -1.81 5.44 4.87
C ILE A 695 -0.32 5.22 4.57
N HIS A 696 0.54 6.07 5.14
CA HIS A 696 2.00 6.02 4.94
C HIS A 696 2.76 6.43 6.21
N PRO A 697 4.04 6.05 6.35
CA PRO A 697 4.89 6.49 7.45
C PRO A 697 5.07 8.01 7.44
N MET A 698 5.09 8.61 8.62
CA MET A 698 5.34 10.04 8.79
C MET A 698 6.73 10.26 9.35
N LEU A 699 7.51 11.17 8.75
CA LEU A 699 8.77 11.61 9.32
C LEU A 699 8.49 12.32 10.67
N VAL A 700 8.92 11.70 11.76
CA VAL A 700 8.73 12.24 13.12
C VAL A 700 9.97 12.96 13.65
N GLY A 701 11.12 12.78 13.00
CA GLY A 701 12.33 13.52 13.33
C GLY A 701 13.57 12.99 12.65
N GLN A 702 14.64 13.78 12.81
CA GLN A 702 15.99 13.44 12.40
C GLN A 702 16.93 13.66 13.56
N MET A 703 17.90 12.76 13.74
CA MET A 703 18.91 12.90 14.78
C MET A 703 20.28 12.52 14.28
N PRO A 704 21.35 13.24 14.67
CA PRO A 704 22.71 12.80 14.39
C PRO A 704 23.00 11.52 15.17
N VAL A 705 23.61 10.55 14.50
CA VAL A 705 24.05 9.30 15.11
C VAL A 705 25.54 9.10 14.91
N SER A 706 26.22 8.58 15.93
CA SER A 706 27.62 8.22 15.88
C SER A 706 27.92 7.13 16.90
N GLY A 707 28.84 6.23 16.59
CA GLY A 707 29.24 5.13 17.47
C GLY A 707 28.48 3.86 17.20
N SER A 708 28.15 3.08 18.22
CA SER A 708 27.60 1.73 18.08
C SER A 708 26.19 1.55 18.66
N SER A 709 25.53 2.64 19.03
CA SER A 709 24.18 2.55 19.60
C SER A 709 23.34 3.79 19.34
N MET A 710 22.03 3.59 19.18
CA MET A 710 21.01 4.65 19.23
C MET A 710 19.84 4.18 20.11
N THR A 711 19.14 5.13 20.72
CA THR A 711 17.96 4.83 21.54
C THR A 711 16.77 5.59 21.01
N LEU A 712 15.65 4.90 20.86
CA LEU A 712 14.40 5.41 20.33
C LEU A 712 13.24 5.04 21.26
N THR A 713 12.19 5.85 21.25
CA THR A 713 10.91 5.47 21.83
C THR A 713 9.97 5.02 20.71
N LEU A 714 9.57 3.76 20.78
CA LEU A 714 8.58 3.18 19.87
C LEU A 714 7.20 3.36 20.49
N PRO A 715 6.27 4.12 19.88
CA PRO A 715 4.90 4.23 20.38
C PRO A 715 4.22 2.86 20.52
N ALA A 716 3.18 2.80 21.34
CA ALA A 716 2.34 1.61 21.45
C ALA A 716 1.77 1.23 20.06
N LEU A 717 1.76 -0.05 19.73
CA LEU A 717 1.22 -0.57 18.47
C LEU A 717 1.69 0.26 17.27
N SER A 718 2.97 0.18 16.94
CA SER A 718 3.58 1.03 15.90
C SER A 718 4.59 0.28 15.03
N VAL A 719 4.78 0.79 13.83
CA VAL A 719 5.92 0.46 12.97
C VAL A 719 6.78 1.71 12.81
N THR A 720 8.07 1.57 13.09
CA THR A 720 9.06 2.66 12.99
C THR A 720 10.15 2.25 12.02
N THR A 721 10.30 2.99 10.92
CA THR A 721 11.43 2.84 10.00
C THR A 721 12.47 3.89 10.31
N VAL A 722 13.72 3.48 10.46
CA VAL A 722 14.86 4.36 10.72
C VAL A 722 15.85 4.21 9.58
N ASP A 723 16.09 5.27 8.85
CA ASP A 723 17.05 5.34 7.76
C ASP A 723 18.27 6.13 8.22
N VAL A 724 19.43 5.48 8.20
CA VAL A 724 20.71 6.05 8.65
C VAL A 724 21.62 6.23 7.44
N GLU A 725 21.88 7.52 7.09
CA GLU A 725 22.73 7.96 5.97
C GLU A 725 23.81 8.94 6.43
#